data_992172b783fec6c40fc652f53a0485b5
#
_entry.id   992172b783fec6c40fc652f53a0485b5
#
_cell.length_a   1.000
_cell.length_b   1.000
_cell.length_c   1.000
_cell.angle_alpha   90.00
_cell.angle_beta   90.00
_cell.angle_gamma   90.00
#
_symmetry.space_group_name_H-M   'P 1'
#
loop_
_entity.id
_entity.type
_entity.pdbx_description
1 polymer ?
#
loop_
_entity_poly.entity_id
_entity_poly.type
_entity_poly.pdbx_seq_one_letter_code
_entity_poly.pdbx_strand_id
1 'polypeptide(L)'
;MEVLKVQKGQIVAKKNDKVKEWYFIQEGSVIQKYAFVELELKQNGIVGILENDRFLCDYIAAEDSVLAVFPCESSEDLQGILSNDAKIRRYFLKAAIEQRQQMLQVYSGLDVKCKQFHTFIETFYNDYKTICNQYQLEEQPFSKMDYFHSLEMRHKAEKWEMDNSSSLVTNYLEEYLNLLEKDDSLCVGAIMEASAQMRRVAQGISEMVAYLLYNKDLLISESGKDIFQLFFDLAIRAGLNHEELEPINKEVKLIIELVEKLKIYDQRVIDYRWSEYQNYEFGSNGLEEVASVGVFGEDEEEFESDEEESEDCLEHILTYAGFDESQIEDVRNKIREYRELPDMLSTDDEAYRIRKQLTPVFYDVYYKVFMRAMQEEGQITPILEMFLNFGFMDVQMVGEDNANALYDLTEHLDLCNSEHVYTMYEWLKAIYEGRKEPSKNEFDLDYSQYLLEKLKTKKITEAQMKQLQDNRELKVKYEIQNMFTSGNRATYGKITTFCPILGEYDLINSVEKMLVTAERLEEVINQIRKIDFSVFYREVLFSDPDKGINHENIMKEVLPDIILMPNAGTKAMMWQETAGVKRDTSARFMFPVFTAVDLEDMMVETMGRYRWEICRKIQGVHWNDIREKSLTAEYCDYMQFYRKNFELSADAKEKLKNALFRAKNNYREVFVKDYQNWIKYESRGSYRLNKVSRQILMTYCPFSKELRNELKANPMYQELLNRYDIQSSRSVKRILAVYDKYKRAGGELNQDLRDNLLYYQL
;
A
#
# COMPACT_ATOMS: atom_id res chain seq x y z
N MET A 1 39.19 -14.39 -0.79
CA MET A 1 38.48 -13.52 -1.73
C MET A 1 38.15 -14.39 -2.91
N GLU A 2 36.87 -14.64 -3.12
CA GLU A 2 36.40 -15.39 -4.27
C GLU A 2 36.36 -14.50 -5.51
N VAL A 3 36.63 -15.07 -6.68
CA VAL A 3 36.66 -14.31 -7.93
C VAL A 3 35.66 -14.95 -8.90
N LEU A 4 34.73 -14.16 -9.36
CA LEU A 4 33.72 -14.53 -10.35
C LEU A 4 34.14 -13.99 -11.73
N LYS A 5 34.22 -14.87 -12.74
CA LYS A 5 34.42 -14.46 -14.13
C LYS A 5 33.07 -14.51 -14.86
N VAL A 6 32.71 -13.41 -15.48
CA VAL A 6 31.44 -13.29 -16.22
C VAL A 6 31.72 -12.89 -17.66
N GLN A 7 30.98 -13.46 -18.59
CA GLN A 7 31.07 -13.16 -20.01
C GLN A 7 30.16 -11.99 -20.39
N LYS A 8 30.48 -11.31 -21.46
CA LYS A 8 29.64 -10.23 -22.01
C LYS A 8 28.19 -10.68 -22.15
N GLY A 9 27.27 -9.86 -21.65
CA GLY A 9 25.82 -10.12 -21.65
C GLY A 9 25.31 -11.05 -20.52
N GLN A 10 26.22 -11.61 -19.71
CA GLN A 10 25.83 -12.43 -18.56
C GLN A 10 25.26 -11.56 -17.44
N ILE A 11 24.17 -12.03 -16.83
CA ILE A 11 23.54 -11.36 -15.70
C ILE A 11 24.35 -11.63 -14.43
N VAL A 12 24.81 -10.56 -13.78
CA VAL A 12 25.52 -10.59 -12.50
C VAL A 12 24.52 -10.64 -11.34
N ALA A 13 23.47 -9.80 -11.39
CA ALA A 13 22.39 -9.78 -10.42
C ALA A 13 21.09 -9.33 -11.10
N LYS A 14 19.96 -9.83 -10.64
CA LYS A 14 18.61 -9.49 -11.15
C LYS A 14 17.87 -8.59 -10.19
N LYS A 15 17.06 -7.71 -10.74
CA LYS A 15 16.09 -6.92 -9.97
C LYS A 15 15.23 -7.83 -9.08
N ASN A 16 15.06 -7.43 -7.83
CA ASN A 16 14.34 -8.12 -6.76
C ASN A 16 15.03 -9.36 -6.16
N ASP A 17 16.18 -9.82 -6.67
CA ASP A 17 16.96 -10.85 -6.00
C ASP A 17 17.51 -10.30 -4.68
N LYS A 18 17.65 -11.17 -3.66
CA LYS A 18 18.22 -10.78 -2.36
C LYS A 18 19.71 -10.51 -2.49
N VAL A 19 20.17 -9.37 -1.96
CA VAL A 19 21.58 -9.04 -1.89
C VAL A 19 22.24 -9.87 -0.79
N LYS A 20 23.13 -10.76 -1.18
CA LYS A 20 23.97 -11.58 -0.28
C LYS A 20 25.43 -11.24 -0.39
N GLU A 21 25.82 -10.67 -1.49
CA GLU A 21 27.19 -10.39 -1.88
C GLU A 21 27.26 -9.05 -2.61
N TRP A 22 28.41 -8.37 -2.43
CA TRP A 22 28.81 -7.23 -3.25
C TRP A 22 29.90 -7.67 -4.21
N TYR A 23 29.88 -7.12 -5.42
CA TYR A 23 30.85 -7.47 -6.45
C TYR A 23 31.68 -6.25 -6.81
N PHE A 24 32.99 -6.33 -6.55
CA PHE A 24 33.95 -5.30 -6.93
C PHE A 24 34.54 -5.64 -8.32
N ILE A 25 34.44 -4.71 -9.25
CA ILE A 25 34.89 -4.87 -10.64
C ILE A 25 36.42 -4.72 -10.71
N GLN A 26 37.11 -5.83 -10.82
CA GLN A 26 38.59 -5.82 -10.96
C GLN A 26 39.03 -5.53 -12.39
N GLU A 27 38.33 -6.13 -13.37
CA GLU A 27 38.58 -5.95 -14.81
C GLU A 27 37.23 -5.95 -15.52
N GLY A 28 37.08 -5.13 -16.59
CA GLY A 28 35.88 -5.02 -17.39
C GLY A 28 34.89 -4.00 -16.84
N SER A 29 33.62 -4.15 -17.23
CA SER A 29 32.51 -3.26 -16.83
C SER A 29 31.18 -3.96 -16.73
N VAL A 30 30.25 -3.41 -15.90
CA VAL A 30 28.93 -3.93 -15.65
C VAL A 30 27.89 -2.82 -15.87
N ILE A 31 26.84 -3.12 -16.63
CA ILE A 31 25.72 -2.21 -16.85
C ILE A 31 24.70 -2.37 -15.73
N GLN A 32 24.35 -1.28 -15.11
CA GLN A 32 23.22 -1.10 -14.23
C GLN A 32 22.02 -0.66 -15.08
N LYS A 33 20.98 -1.50 -15.21
CA LYS A 33 19.93 -1.33 -16.22
C LYS A 33 18.57 -1.02 -15.60
N TYR A 34 18.02 0.14 -15.97
CA TYR A 34 16.67 0.59 -15.67
C TYR A 34 15.84 0.67 -16.97
N ALA A 35 15.20 -0.41 -17.38
CA ALA A 35 14.50 -0.50 -18.66
C ALA A 35 15.35 -0.01 -19.85
N PHE A 36 15.09 1.17 -20.40
CA PHE A 36 15.84 1.76 -21.51
C PHE A 36 17.02 2.65 -21.07
N VAL A 37 17.23 2.82 -19.74
CA VAL A 37 18.34 3.61 -19.19
C VAL A 37 19.40 2.68 -18.66
N GLU A 38 20.63 2.93 -19.07
CA GLU A 38 21.80 2.12 -18.72
C GLU A 38 22.90 3.01 -18.14
N LEU A 39 23.47 2.58 -17.00
CA LEU A 39 24.65 3.16 -16.38
C LEU A 39 25.76 2.13 -16.41
N GLU A 40 26.93 2.50 -16.93
CA GLU A 40 28.09 1.64 -16.96
C GLU A 40 28.94 1.83 -15.70
N LEU A 41 29.03 0.80 -14.88
CA LEU A 41 29.98 0.70 -13.78
C LEU A 41 31.30 0.14 -14.33
N LYS A 42 32.35 0.95 -14.33
CA LYS A 42 33.66 0.59 -14.83
C LYS A 42 34.54 -0.08 -13.77
N GLN A 43 35.74 -0.43 -14.13
CA GLN A 43 36.77 -0.92 -13.21
C GLN A 43 36.84 -0.08 -11.93
N ASN A 44 36.90 -0.71 -10.78
CA ASN A 44 36.77 -0.20 -9.42
C ASN A 44 35.32 0.17 -8.98
N GLY A 45 34.32 -0.01 -9.83
CA GLY A 45 32.92 0.09 -9.45
C GLY A 45 32.49 -1.09 -8.57
N ILE A 46 31.37 -0.92 -7.84
CA ILE A 46 30.83 -1.92 -6.94
C ILE A 46 29.36 -2.15 -7.24
N VAL A 47 29.01 -3.39 -7.57
CA VAL A 47 27.62 -3.85 -7.62
C VAL A 47 27.18 -4.22 -6.21
N GLY A 48 26.03 -3.73 -5.77
CA GLY A 48 25.47 -3.95 -4.43
C GLY A 48 25.63 -2.76 -3.48
N ILE A 49 26.41 -1.73 -3.83
CA ILE A 49 26.57 -0.54 -2.96
C ILE A 49 25.32 0.31 -2.85
N LEU A 50 24.45 0.24 -3.85
CA LEU A 50 23.18 0.95 -3.92
C LEU A 50 22.10 0.24 -3.09
N GLU A 51 22.14 -1.06 -3.07
CA GLU A 51 21.12 -1.93 -2.52
C GLU A 51 21.26 -2.09 -0.99
N ASN A 52 20.12 -2.37 -0.33
CA ASN A 52 20.10 -2.66 1.10
C ASN A 52 19.68 -4.11 1.40
N ASP A 53 18.67 -4.61 0.69
CA ASP A 53 18.13 -5.96 0.89
C ASP A 53 17.93 -6.68 -0.46
N ARG A 54 17.43 -5.96 -1.47
CA ARG A 54 17.17 -6.50 -2.82
C ARG A 54 17.73 -5.58 -3.88
N PHE A 55 18.22 -6.18 -4.98
CA PHE A 55 18.70 -5.41 -6.13
C PHE A 55 17.56 -4.60 -6.74
N LEU A 56 17.79 -3.31 -6.95
CA LEU A 56 16.80 -2.35 -7.48
C LEU A 56 16.70 -2.38 -9.01
N CYS A 57 17.70 -2.93 -9.69
CA CYS A 57 17.78 -3.04 -11.14
C CYS A 57 18.55 -4.29 -11.55
N ASP A 58 18.57 -4.58 -12.84
CA ASP A 58 19.41 -5.65 -13.39
C ASP A 58 20.85 -5.17 -13.57
N TYR A 59 21.81 -6.04 -13.25
CA TYR A 59 23.22 -5.84 -13.49
C TYR A 59 23.72 -6.84 -14.52
N ILE A 60 24.26 -6.36 -15.64
CA ILE A 60 24.65 -7.17 -16.80
C ILE A 60 26.10 -6.84 -17.19
N ALA A 61 26.93 -7.84 -17.39
CA ALA A 61 28.29 -7.63 -17.84
C ALA A 61 28.33 -6.98 -19.26
N ALA A 62 28.89 -5.79 -19.37
CA ALA A 62 29.02 -5.07 -20.65
C ALA A 62 30.08 -5.69 -21.55
N GLU A 63 31.09 -6.28 -20.96
CA GLU A 63 32.21 -6.99 -21.56
C GLU A 63 32.65 -8.14 -20.66
N ASP A 64 33.58 -8.98 -21.12
CA ASP A 64 34.15 -10.05 -20.28
C ASP A 64 34.82 -9.42 -19.06
N SER A 65 34.30 -9.78 -17.87
CA SER A 65 34.68 -9.06 -16.65
C SER A 65 35.09 -10.02 -15.52
N VAL A 66 35.95 -9.51 -14.65
CA VAL A 66 36.47 -10.21 -13.48
C VAL A 66 36.00 -9.46 -12.23
N LEU A 67 35.22 -10.12 -11.39
CA LEU A 67 34.57 -9.56 -10.20
C LEU A 67 35.12 -10.22 -8.94
N ALA A 68 35.55 -9.43 -7.96
CA ALA A 68 35.85 -9.93 -6.63
C ALA A 68 34.59 -9.94 -5.79
N VAL A 69 34.29 -11.07 -5.15
CA VAL A 69 33.08 -11.30 -4.39
C VAL A 69 33.33 -11.03 -2.91
N PHE A 70 32.47 -10.22 -2.32
CA PHE A 70 32.47 -9.90 -0.89
C PHE A 70 31.12 -10.28 -0.29
N PRO A 71 31.04 -11.31 0.59
CA PRO A 71 29.81 -11.57 1.35
C PRO A 71 29.46 -10.34 2.19
N CYS A 72 28.27 -9.78 1.96
CA CYS A 72 27.83 -8.56 2.63
C CYS A 72 26.29 -8.49 2.67
N GLU A 73 25.71 -8.94 3.80
CA GLU A 73 24.26 -8.88 4.05
C GLU A 73 23.92 -7.80 5.09
N SER A 74 24.91 -7.21 5.78
CA SER A 74 24.70 -6.29 6.91
C SER A 74 25.77 -5.20 6.97
N SER A 75 25.53 -4.18 7.78
CA SER A 75 26.53 -3.14 8.10
C SER A 75 27.72 -3.70 8.89
N GLU A 76 27.53 -4.76 9.66
CA GLU A 76 28.61 -5.46 10.37
C GLU A 76 29.53 -6.19 9.41
N ASP A 77 28.99 -6.82 8.35
CA ASP A 77 29.80 -7.46 7.31
C ASP A 77 30.60 -6.40 6.55
N LEU A 78 29.97 -5.28 6.20
CA LEU A 78 30.66 -4.14 5.56
C LEU A 78 31.80 -3.61 6.44
N GLN A 79 31.56 -3.45 7.75
CA GLN A 79 32.60 -3.05 8.69
C GLN A 79 33.74 -4.08 8.73
N GLY A 80 33.43 -5.37 8.73
CA GLY A 80 34.41 -6.45 8.64
C GLY A 80 35.28 -6.40 7.39
N ILE A 81 34.68 -6.08 6.24
CA ILE A 81 35.40 -5.88 4.96
C ILE A 81 36.34 -4.67 5.04
N LEU A 82 35.83 -3.56 5.56
CA LEU A 82 36.54 -2.27 5.58
C LEU A 82 37.59 -2.16 6.69
N SER A 83 37.49 -2.92 7.77
CA SER A 83 38.47 -2.87 8.88
C SER A 83 39.85 -3.39 8.50
N ASN A 84 39.95 -4.26 7.51
CA ASN A 84 41.18 -4.97 7.17
C ASN A 84 42.24 -4.13 6.40
N ASP A 85 41.83 -3.14 5.58
CA ASP A 85 42.79 -2.35 4.77
C ASP A 85 42.23 -0.95 4.46
N ALA A 86 43.02 0.08 4.74
CA ALA A 86 42.72 1.48 4.37
C ALA A 86 42.56 1.70 2.86
N LYS A 87 43.23 0.92 2.03
CA LYS A 87 43.08 1.01 0.56
C LYS A 87 41.69 0.55 0.13
N ILE A 88 41.16 -0.51 0.73
CA ILE A 88 39.82 -1.01 0.47
C ILE A 88 38.80 0.08 0.85
N ARG A 89 38.92 0.71 2.02
CA ARG A 89 38.06 1.84 2.41
C ARG A 89 38.04 2.94 1.35
N ARG A 90 39.20 3.33 0.90
CA ARG A 90 39.32 4.38 -0.13
C ARG A 90 38.64 4.00 -1.45
N TYR A 91 38.79 2.74 -1.90
CA TYR A 91 38.14 2.26 -3.11
C TYR A 91 36.61 2.26 -3.00
N PHE A 92 36.07 1.79 -1.88
CA PHE A 92 34.64 1.77 -1.66
C PHE A 92 34.03 3.18 -1.58
N LEU A 93 34.69 4.10 -0.88
CA LEU A 93 34.25 5.50 -0.82
C LEU A 93 34.30 6.16 -2.21
N LYS A 94 35.35 5.95 -2.99
CA LYS A 94 35.41 6.47 -4.35
C LYS A 94 34.32 5.88 -5.25
N ALA A 95 34.11 4.57 -5.19
CA ALA A 95 33.05 3.91 -5.94
C ALA A 95 31.67 4.51 -5.60
N ALA A 96 31.38 4.76 -4.31
CA ALA A 96 30.15 5.41 -3.89
C ALA A 96 30.02 6.84 -4.46
N ILE A 97 31.09 7.62 -4.45
CA ILE A 97 31.11 8.98 -5.01
C ILE A 97 30.87 8.95 -6.53
N GLU A 98 31.61 8.12 -7.25
CA GLU A 98 31.55 8.02 -8.71
C GLU A 98 30.16 7.52 -9.17
N GLN A 99 29.66 6.45 -8.58
CA GLN A 99 28.34 5.92 -8.91
C GLN A 99 27.24 6.94 -8.65
N ARG A 100 27.31 7.64 -7.53
CA ARG A 100 26.36 8.68 -7.19
C ARG A 100 26.37 9.84 -8.19
N GLN A 101 27.56 10.32 -8.59
CA GLN A 101 27.68 11.38 -9.59
C GLN A 101 27.06 10.94 -10.94
N GLN A 102 27.34 9.72 -11.38
CA GLN A 102 26.77 9.16 -12.61
C GLN A 102 25.23 9.07 -12.52
N MET A 103 24.70 8.58 -11.41
CA MET A 103 23.25 8.50 -11.19
C MET A 103 22.57 9.87 -11.20
N LEU A 104 23.18 10.89 -10.59
CA LEU A 104 22.66 12.27 -10.61
C LEU A 104 22.68 12.88 -12.03
N GLN A 105 23.69 12.56 -12.83
CA GLN A 105 23.73 12.99 -14.25
C GLN A 105 22.58 12.35 -15.05
N VAL A 106 22.37 11.05 -14.87
CA VAL A 106 21.26 10.34 -15.51
C VAL A 106 19.90 10.88 -15.04
N TYR A 107 19.74 11.11 -13.74
CA TYR A 107 18.53 11.70 -13.17
C TYR A 107 18.25 13.07 -13.80
N SER A 108 19.24 13.96 -13.83
CA SER A 108 19.08 15.30 -14.43
C SER A 108 18.77 15.22 -15.94
N GLY A 109 19.39 14.28 -16.65
CA GLY A 109 19.13 14.06 -18.08
C GLY A 109 17.71 13.55 -18.35
N LEU A 110 17.20 12.65 -17.49
CA LEU A 110 15.82 12.16 -17.56
C LEU A 110 14.82 13.25 -17.20
N ASP A 111 15.08 14.06 -16.18
CA ASP A 111 14.23 15.19 -15.81
C ASP A 111 14.05 16.17 -16.98
N VAL A 112 15.14 16.48 -17.70
CA VAL A 112 15.06 17.31 -18.90
C VAL A 112 14.22 16.64 -19.99
N LYS A 113 14.42 15.31 -20.20
CA LYS A 113 13.62 14.55 -21.19
C LYS A 113 12.13 14.51 -20.84
N CYS A 114 11.79 14.27 -19.58
CA CYS A 114 10.40 14.27 -19.12
C CYS A 114 9.73 15.62 -19.35
N LYS A 115 10.42 16.70 -19.01
CA LYS A 115 9.90 18.07 -19.25
C LYS A 115 9.74 18.39 -20.72
N GLN A 116 10.74 18.04 -21.54
CA GLN A 116 10.65 18.22 -22.99
C GLN A 116 9.50 17.41 -23.56
N PHE A 117 9.39 16.14 -23.19
CA PHE A 117 8.32 15.27 -23.63
C PHE A 117 6.95 15.84 -23.28
N HIS A 118 6.76 16.29 -22.03
CA HIS A 118 5.52 16.92 -21.59
C HIS A 118 5.18 18.16 -22.41
N THR A 119 6.13 19.09 -22.54
CA THR A 119 5.95 20.32 -23.31
C THR A 119 5.60 20.03 -24.77
N PHE A 120 6.21 19.02 -25.39
CA PHE A 120 5.93 18.66 -26.79
C PHE A 120 4.54 18.08 -26.96
N ILE A 121 4.07 17.23 -26.05
CA ILE A 121 2.69 16.70 -26.08
C ILE A 121 1.69 17.84 -25.99
N GLU A 122 1.84 18.77 -25.06
CA GLU A 122 0.98 19.95 -24.93
C GLU A 122 1.02 20.81 -26.19
N THR A 123 2.22 21.04 -26.73
CA THR A 123 2.38 21.86 -27.94
C THR A 123 1.68 21.23 -29.13
N PHE A 124 1.93 19.95 -29.42
CA PHE A 124 1.32 19.26 -30.56
C PHE A 124 -0.21 19.21 -30.44
N TYR A 125 -0.74 19.00 -29.25
CA TYR A 125 -2.18 18.99 -29.05
C TYR A 125 -2.81 20.38 -29.24
N ASN A 126 -2.14 21.45 -28.79
CA ASN A 126 -2.59 22.81 -29.02
C ASN A 126 -2.47 23.21 -30.51
N ASP A 127 -1.39 22.77 -31.20
CA ASP A 127 -1.21 22.98 -32.61
C ASP A 127 -2.28 22.24 -33.44
N TYR A 128 -2.64 21.00 -33.02
CA TYR A 128 -3.75 20.26 -33.60
C TYR A 128 -5.08 21.08 -33.56
N LYS A 129 -5.44 21.61 -32.36
CA LYS A 129 -6.64 22.46 -32.22
C LYS A 129 -6.57 23.70 -33.08
N THR A 130 -5.40 24.34 -33.15
CA THR A 130 -5.20 25.55 -33.97
C THR A 130 -5.36 25.25 -35.45
N ILE A 131 -4.82 24.12 -35.91
CA ILE A 131 -4.92 23.71 -37.34
C ILE A 131 -6.36 23.25 -37.66
N CYS A 132 -7.06 22.56 -36.74
CA CYS A 132 -8.51 22.29 -36.93
C CYS A 132 -9.29 23.58 -37.19
N ASN A 133 -9.06 24.64 -36.42
CA ASN A 133 -9.72 25.93 -36.60
C ASN A 133 -9.33 26.59 -37.94
N GLN A 134 -8.08 26.46 -38.41
CA GLN A 134 -7.64 26.98 -39.69
C GLN A 134 -8.38 26.33 -40.87
N TYR A 135 -8.61 25.01 -40.79
CA TYR A 135 -9.35 24.27 -41.82
C TYR A 135 -10.87 24.26 -41.58
N GLN A 136 -11.39 24.93 -40.55
CA GLN A 136 -12.81 24.96 -40.15
C GLN A 136 -13.39 23.56 -39.91
N LEU A 137 -12.58 22.66 -39.33
CA LEU A 137 -12.96 21.31 -38.96
C LEU A 137 -13.14 21.20 -37.45
N GLU A 138 -14.07 20.37 -36.99
CA GLU A 138 -14.29 20.10 -35.59
C GLU A 138 -13.10 19.32 -35.00
N GLU A 139 -12.76 19.61 -33.75
CA GLU A 139 -11.74 18.87 -32.98
C GLU A 139 -12.26 17.46 -32.66
N GLN A 140 -11.45 16.44 -32.84
CA GLN A 140 -11.78 15.10 -32.34
C GLN A 140 -11.46 15.04 -30.86
N PRO A 141 -12.33 14.44 -30.05
CA PRO A 141 -12.07 14.27 -28.63
C PRO A 141 -10.85 13.38 -28.41
N PHE A 142 -9.98 13.79 -27.51
CA PHE A 142 -8.79 13.02 -27.11
C PHE A 142 -8.67 13.05 -25.60
N SER A 143 -9.46 12.22 -24.93
CA SER A 143 -9.61 12.16 -23.47
C SER A 143 -8.29 11.88 -22.73
N LYS A 144 -7.32 11.22 -23.39
CA LYS A 144 -6.00 10.97 -22.79
C LYS A 144 -5.23 12.26 -22.43
N MET A 145 -5.57 13.40 -23.02
CA MET A 145 -4.92 14.68 -22.69
C MET A 145 -5.36 15.25 -21.35
N ASP A 146 -6.60 15.04 -20.94
CA ASP A 146 -7.10 15.52 -19.64
C ASP A 146 -6.37 14.83 -18.50
N TYR A 147 -6.02 13.58 -18.72
CA TYR A 147 -5.22 12.77 -17.82
C TYR A 147 -3.73 13.15 -17.74
N PHE A 148 -3.17 13.63 -18.85
CA PHE A 148 -1.75 13.93 -18.95
C PHE A 148 -1.30 15.11 -18.08
N HIS A 149 -2.16 16.09 -17.87
CA HIS A 149 -1.84 17.31 -17.10
C HIS A 149 -1.59 17.04 -15.60
N SER A 150 -2.21 16.04 -15.02
CA SER A 150 -2.10 15.74 -13.59
C SER A 150 -0.73 15.16 -13.18
N LEU A 151 -0.04 14.49 -14.09
CA LEU A 151 1.24 13.80 -13.82
C LEU A 151 2.44 14.75 -13.63
N GLU A 152 2.43 15.92 -14.28
CA GLU A 152 3.53 16.90 -14.18
C GLU A 152 3.72 17.46 -12.78
N MET A 153 2.64 17.63 -12.03
CA MET A 153 2.65 18.27 -10.71
C MET A 153 3.33 17.36 -9.66
N ARG A 154 3.07 16.05 -9.71
CA ARG A 154 3.69 15.05 -8.82
C ARG A 154 5.20 15.01 -9.00
N HIS A 155 5.66 15.03 -10.24
CA HIS A 155 7.09 15.00 -10.58
C HIS A 155 7.85 16.25 -10.09
N LYS A 156 7.22 17.43 -10.10
CA LYS A 156 7.84 18.68 -9.61
C LYS A 156 8.12 18.68 -8.10
N ALA A 157 7.23 18.10 -7.30
CA ALA A 157 7.40 18.06 -5.84
C ALA A 157 8.55 17.13 -5.41
N GLU A 158 8.67 15.98 -6.04
CA GLU A 158 9.73 14.99 -5.76
C GLU A 158 11.12 15.51 -6.14
N LYS A 159 11.22 16.27 -7.22
CA LYS A 159 12.49 16.87 -7.68
C LYS A 159 13.11 17.79 -6.64
N TRP A 160 12.31 18.62 -5.96
CA TRP A 160 12.83 19.56 -4.98
C TRP A 160 13.52 18.86 -3.80
N GLU A 161 12.98 17.75 -3.30
CA GLU A 161 13.60 16.95 -2.24
C GLU A 161 14.92 16.34 -2.68
N MET A 162 15.02 15.91 -3.93
CA MET A 162 16.22 15.32 -4.49
C MET A 162 17.37 16.32 -4.66
N ASP A 163 17.08 17.49 -5.19
CA ASP A 163 18.08 18.55 -5.42
C ASP A 163 18.68 19.04 -4.09
N ASN A 164 17.86 19.15 -3.03
CA ASN A 164 18.34 19.59 -1.72
C ASN A 164 19.13 18.50 -0.97
N SER A 165 18.74 17.23 -1.07
CA SER A 165 19.44 16.15 -0.38
C SER A 165 20.78 15.81 -1.06
N SER A 166 20.89 15.98 -2.37
CA SER A 166 22.07 15.61 -3.14
C SER A 166 23.29 16.51 -2.89
N SER A 167 23.11 17.82 -2.69
CA SER A 167 24.21 18.76 -2.50
C SER A 167 24.98 18.54 -1.20
N LEU A 168 24.27 18.21 -0.09
CA LEU A 168 24.90 17.98 1.21
C LEU A 168 25.85 16.78 1.22
N VAL A 169 25.44 15.66 0.57
CA VAL A 169 26.27 14.44 0.55
C VAL A 169 27.46 14.56 -0.39
N THR A 170 27.33 15.26 -1.52
CA THR A 170 28.48 15.49 -2.41
C THR A 170 29.60 16.21 -1.68
N ASN A 171 29.28 17.33 -1.07
CA ASN A 171 30.26 18.12 -0.33
C ASN A 171 30.87 17.31 0.82
N TYR A 172 30.05 16.56 1.56
CA TYR A 172 30.53 15.76 2.67
C TYR A 172 31.49 14.65 2.24
N LEU A 173 31.18 13.88 1.20
CA LEU A 173 32.02 12.79 0.73
C LEU A 173 33.31 13.29 0.06
N GLU A 174 33.27 14.35 -0.74
CA GLU A 174 34.43 14.89 -1.46
C GLU A 174 35.39 15.63 -0.53
N GLU A 175 34.88 16.48 0.36
CA GLU A 175 35.69 17.29 1.27
C GLU A 175 36.36 16.46 2.37
N TYR A 176 35.65 15.43 2.87
CA TYR A 176 36.09 14.63 4.02
C TYR A 176 36.63 13.26 3.67
N LEU A 177 36.87 12.94 2.38
CA LEU A 177 37.38 11.64 1.93
C LEU A 177 38.58 11.17 2.73
N ASN A 178 39.61 12.03 2.91
CA ASN A 178 40.86 11.72 3.63
C ASN A 178 40.64 11.48 5.14
N LEU A 179 39.55 11.99 5.71
CA LEU A 179 39.16 11.75 7.11
C LEU A 179 38.40 10.43 7.23
N LEU A 180 37.43 10.21 6.35
CA LEU A 180 36.58 9.03 6.34
C LEU A 180 37.35 7.73 6.10
N GLU A 181 38.42 7.75 5.26
CA GLU A 181 39.21 6.56 4.99
C GLU A 181 40.11 6.11 6.17
N LYS A 182 40.29 6.97 7.19
CA LYS A 182 41.14 6.66 8.36
C LYS A 182 40.41 5.82 9.43
N ASP A 183 39.10 5.87 9.46
CA ASP A 183 38.28 5.21 10.45
C ASP A 183 37.23 4.35 9.74
N ASP A 184 37.20 3.05 10.07
CA ASP A 184 36.28 2.09 9.44
C ASP A 184 34.82 2.36 9.78
N SER A 185 34.53 2.78 11.00
CA SER A 185 33.17 3.11 11.43
C SER A 185 32.61 4.36 10.73
N LEU A 186 33.46 5.39 10.59
CA LEU A 186 33.10 6.59 9.81
C LEU A 186 32.92 6.26 8.34
N CYS A 187 33.79 5.41 7.78
CA CYS A 187 33.68 4.94 6.41
C CYS A 187 32.38 4.16 6.16
N VAL A 188 32.03 3.22 7.04
CA VAL A 188 30.74 2.50 6.96
C VAL A 188 29.58 3.48 7.01
N GLY A 189 29.58 4.42 7.96
CA GLY A 189 28.53 5.44 8.07
C GLY A 189 28.37 6.27 6.79
N ALA A 190 29.48 6.72 6.18
CA ALA A 190 29.48 7.50 4.95
C ALA A 190 28.95 6.68 3.74
N ILE A 191 29.36 5.42 3.60
CA ILE A 191 28.89 4.53 2.52
C ILE A 191 27.39 4.24 2.70
N MET A 192 26.94 3.95 3.91
CA MET A 192 25.52 3.68 4.19
C MET A 192 24.64 4.91 3.93
N GLU A 193 25.10 6.10 4.29
CA GLU A 193 24.41 7.36 4.00
C GLU A 193 24.36 7.64 2.49
N ALA A 194 25.48 7.51 1.80
CA ALA A 194 25.54 7.63 0.34
C ALA A 194 24.62 6.62 -0.36
N SER A 195 24.62 5.37 0.09
CA SER A 195 23.75 4.31 -0.40
C SER A 195 22.26 4.66 -0.18
N ALA A 196 21.88 5.19 1.00
CA ALA A 196 20.52 5.61 1.27
C ALA A 196 20.02 6.72 0.34
N GLN A 197 20.91 7.63 -0.03
CA GLN A 197 20.58 8.71 -0.97
C GLN A 197 20.58 8.25 -2.42
N MET A 198 21.53 7.42 -2.81
CA MET A 198 21.53 6.81 -4.15
C MET A 198 20.23 6.01 -4.41
N ARG A 199 19.67 5.35 -3.39
CA ARG A 199 18.38 4.66 -3.53
C ARG A 199 17.24 5.62 -3.86
N ARG A 200 17.19 6.81 -3.27
CA ARG A 200 16.18 7.83 -3.63
C ARG A 200 16.36 8.28 -5.08
N VAL A 201 17.60 8.51 -5.50
CA VAL A 201 17.89 8.86 -6.91
C VAL A 201 17.48 7.72 -7.85
N ALA A 202 17.76 6.45 -7.49
CA ALA A 202 17.35 5.28 -8.26
C ALA A 202 15.82 5.14 -8.36
N GLN A 203 15.11 5.44 -7.27
CA GLN A 203 13.66 5.48 -7.28
C GLN A 203 13.16 6.56 -8.23
N GLY A 204 13.67 7.79 -8.15
CA GLY A 204 13.30 8.87 -9.06
C GLY A 204 13.62 8.55 -10.53
N ILE A 205 14.76 7.89 -10.82
CA ILE A 205 15.08 7.37 -12.16
C ILE A 205 13.99 6.38 -12.61
N SER A 206 13.61 5.43 -11.75
CA SER A 206 12.58 4.43 -12.06
C SER A 206 11.22 5.07 -12.31
N GLU A 207 10.84 6.08 -11.54
CA GLU A 207 9.58 6.82 -11.69
C GLU A 207 9.56 7.64 -12.99
N MET A 208 10.66 8.32 -13.34
CA MET A 208 10.78 9.04 -14.61
C MET A 208 10.77 8.11 -15.82
N VAL A 209 11.41 6.95 -15.70
CA VAL A 209 11.37 5.92 -16.75
C VAL A 209 9.95 5.38 -16.91
N ALA A 210 9.26 5.10 -15.81
CA ALA A 210 7.86 4.66 -15.84
C ALA A 210 6.95 5.72 -16.44
N TYR A 211 7.12 6.99 -16.09
CA TYR A 211 6.41 8.12 -16.67
C TYR A 211 6.56 8.19 -18.19
N LEU A 212 7.78 8.09 -18.70
CA LEU A 212 8.03 8.13 -20.15
C LEU A 212 7.44 6.92 -20.87
N LEU A 213 7.56 5.72 -20.28
CA LEU A 213 7.02 4.48 -20.88
C LEU A 213 5.49 4.47 -20.87
N TYR A 214 4.88 4.97 -19.83
CA TYR A 214 3.43 5.04 -19.70
C TYR A 214 2.82 6.02 -20.70
N ASN A 215 3.46 7.19 -20.90
CA ASN A 215 2.91 8.25 -21.75
C ASN A 215 3.42 8.22 -23.20
N LYS A 216 4.38 7.35 -23.55
CA LYS A 216 4.93 7.31 -24.91
C LYS A 216 3.85 7.13 -25.98
N ASP A 217 2.85 6.30 -25.70
CA ASP A 217 1.78 5.97 -26.62
C ASP A 217 0.78 7.13 -26.88
N LEU A 218 0.96 8.27 -26.18
CA LEU A 218 0.26 9.52 -26.50
C LEU A 218 0.75 10.18 -27.78
N LEU A 219 2.05 10.06 -28.09
CA LEU A 219 2.60 10.67 -29.31
C LEU A 219 2.42 9.78 -30.53
N ILE A 220 2.81 8.51 -30.42
CA ILE A 220 2.70 7.52 -31.50
C ILE A 220 2.57 6.12 -30.88
N SER A 221 1.63 5.32 -31.34
CA SER A 221 1.35 3.98 -30.85
C SER A 221 0.99 3.00 -31.99
N GLU A 222 1.06 1.70 -31.69
CA GLU A 222 0.59 0.65 -32.60
C GLU A 222 -0.95 0.70 -32.78
N SER A 223 -1.67 1.11 -31.74
CA SER A 223 -3.13 1.16 -31.71
C SER A 223 -3.74 2.33 -32.51
N GLY A 224 -2.94 3.30 -32.92
CA GLY A 224 -3.42 4.47 -33.63
C GLY A 224 -4.31 5.43 -32.82
N LYS A 225 -4.36 5.27 -31.50
CA LYS A 225 -5.07 6.18 -30.59
C LYS A 225 -4.08 7.18 -29.95
N ASP A 226 -3.52 8.09 -30.74
CA ASP A 226 -2.42 8.98 -30.38
C ASP A 226 -2.47 10.32 -31.14
N ILE A 227 -1.60 11.26 -30.78
CA ILE A 227 -1.53 12.59 -31.39
C ILE A 227 -1.13 12.50 -32.87
N PHE A 228 -0.26 11.58 -33.25
CA PHE A 228 0.09 11.36 -34.65
C PHE A 228 -1.17 11.01 -35.45
N GLN A 229 -2.04 10.15 -34.95
CA GLN A 229 -3.29 9.77 -35.60
C GLN A 229 -4.26 10.98 -35.72
N LEU A 230 -4.34 11.82 -34.68
CA LEU A 230 -5.16 13.03 -34.77
C LEU A 230 -4.79 13.93 -35.98
N PHE A 231 -3.47 14.09 -36.21
CA PHE A 231 -2.99 14.82 -37.37
C PHE A 231 -3.25 14.07 -38.67
N PHE A 232 -3.12 12.77 -38.68
CA PHE A 232 -3.41 11.95 -39.86
C PHE A 232 -4.90 12.02 -40.23
N ASP A 233 -5.78 11.82 -39.27
CA ASP A 233 -7.23 11.95 -39.48
C ASP A 233 -7.63 13.37 -39.93
N LEU A 234 -6.98 14.39 -39.34
CA LEU A 234 -7.20 15.77 -39.76
C LEU A 234 -6.79 15.99 -41.23
N ALA A 235 -5.67 15.40 -41.66
CA ALA A 235 -5.24 15.47 -43.06
C ALA A 235 -6.25 14.80 -44.01
N ILE A 236 -6.80 13.65 -43.62
CA ILE A 236 -7.87 12.96 -44.40
C ILE A 236 -9.13 13.82 -44.45
N ARG A 237 -9.59 14.34 -43.32
CA ARG A 237 -10.81 15.17 -43.22
C ARG A 237 -10.70 16.50 -43.94
N ALA A 238 -9.50 17.05 -44.06
CA ALA A 238 -9.27 18.28 -44.82
C ALA A 238 -9.56 18.11 -46.33
N GLY A 239 -9.45 16.88 -46.86
CA GLY A 239 -9.79 16.58 -48.26
C GLY A 239 -8.91 17.29 -49.29
N LEU A 240 -7.73 17.75 -48.90
CA LEU A 240 -6.80 18.52 -49.70
C LEU A 240 -5.65 17.64 -50.19
N ASN A 241 -4.93 18.05 -51.26
CA ASN A 241 -3.75 17.34 -51.71
C ASN A 241 -2.57 17.52 -50.75
N HIS A 242 -1.62 16.60 -50.79
CA HIS A 242 -0.46 16.57 -49.88
C HIS A 242 0.32 17.92 -49.82
N GLU A 243 0.43 18.63 -50.94
CA GLU A 243 1.11 19.94 -51.01
C GLU A 243 0.34 21.05 -50.26
N GLU A 244 -0.99 20.95 -50.19
CA GLU A 244 -1.86 21.91 -49.50
C GLU A 244 -2.01 21.66 -48.01
N LEU A 245 -1.50 20.52 -47.52
CA LEU A 245 -1.49 20.10 -46.12
C LEU A 245 -0.19 20.48 -45.37
N GLU A 246 0.54 21.51 -45.88
CA GLU A 246 1.85 21.92 -45.31
C GLU A 246 1.87 22.08 -43.77
N PRO A 247 0.85 22.72 -43.13
CA PRO A 247 0.83 22.85 -41.67
C PRO A 247 0.77 21.51 -40.95
N ILE A 248 -0.02 20.57 -41.46
CA ILE A 248 -0.18 19.22 -40.84
C ILE A 248 1.10 18.40 -41.09
N ASN A 249 1.62 18.40 -42.33
CA ASN A 249 2.84 17.68 -42.70
C ASN A 249 4.04 18.09 -41.84
N LYS A 250 4.11 19.37 -41.49
CA LYS A 250 5.16 19.91 -40.63
C LYS A 250 5.09 19.31 -39.23
N GLU A 251 3.90 19.28 -38.61
CA GLU A 251 3.71 18.76 -37.27
C GLU A 251 3.95 17.23 -37.21
N VAL A 252 3.40 16.48 -38.16
CA VAL A 252 3.63 15.03 -38.29
C VAL A 252 5.12 14.73 -38.42
N LYS A 253 5.87 15.49 -39.22
CA LYS A 253 7.32 15.32 -39.35
C LYS A 253 8.06 15.64 -38.04
N LEU A 254 7.66 16.69 -37.33
CA LEU A 254 8.23 17.05 -36.03
C LEU A 254 7.98 15.95 -34.97
N ILE A 255 6.80 15.32 -34.99
CA ILE A 255 6.51 14.16 -34.10
C ILE A 255 7.49 13.03 -34.40
N ILE A 256 7.69 12.64 -35.66
CA ILE A 256 8.64 11.58 -36.04
C ILE A 256 10.06 11.91 -35.59
N GLU A 257 10.56 13.12 -35.88
CA GLU A 257 11.90 13.56 -35.46
C GLU A 257 12.07 13.52 -33.93
N LEU A 258 11.02 13.83 -33.17
CA LEU A 258 11.06 13.78 -31.71
C LEU A 258 11.11 12.35 -31.18
N VAL A 259 10.23 11.46 -31.67
CA VAL A 259 10.18 10.05 -31.21
C VAL A 259 11.48 9.32 -31.53
N GLU A 260 12.12 9.61 -32.65
CA GLU A 260 13.47 9.09 -32.97
C GLU A 260 14.54 9.57 -31.96
N LYS A 261 14.49 10.85 -31.57
CA LYS A 261 15.44 11.43 -30.59
C LYS A 261 15.26 10.89 -29.19
N LEU A 262 14.05 10.58 -28.79
CA LEU A 262 13.73 10.08 -27.44
C LEU A 262 14.30 8.68 -27.20
N LYS A 263 14.39 7.83 -28.23
CA LYS A 263 14.91 6.45 -28.17
C LYS A 263 14.18 5.56 -27.13
N ILE A 264 12.89 5.76 -26.98
CA ILE A 264 12.02 4.97 -26.10
C ILE A 264 10.99 4.14 -26.87
N TYR A 265 10.91 4.35 -28.17
CA TYR A 265 9.98 3.67 -29.08
C TYR A 265 10.65 2.54 -29.86
N ASP A 266 9.88 1.54 -30.27
CA ASP A 266 10.34 0.53 -31.24
C ASP A 266 10.41 1.19 -32.63
N GLN A 267 11.58 1.09 -33.28
CA GLN A 267 11.81 1.67 -34.60
C GLN A 267 10.81 1.15 -35.63
N ARG A 268 10.36 -0.10 -35.49
CA ARG A 268 9.35 -0.70 -36.42
C ARG A 268 8.03 0.01 -36.36
N VAL A 269 7.60 0.50 -35.19
CA VAL A 269 6.36 1.27 -35.03
C VAL A 269 6.49 2.63 -35.73
N ILE A 270 7.63 3.31 -35.51
CA ILE A 270 7.90 4.59 -36.15
C ILE A 270 7.89 4.45 -37.68
N ASP A 271 8.64 3.47 -38.20
CA ASP A 271 8.77 3.23 -39.63
C ASP A 271 7.42 2.87 -40.27
N TYR A 272 6.63 2.03 -39.59
CA TYR A 272 5.29 1.64 -40.06
C TYR A 272 4.36 2.85 -40.14
N ARG A 273 4.20 3.59 -39.05
CA ARG A 273 3.28 4.73 -38.96
C ARG A 273 3.69 5.86 -39.92
N TRP A 274 5.01 6.12 -40.04
CA TRP A 274 5.50 7.11 -40.99
C TRP A 274 5.25 6.70 -42.45
N SER A 275 5.49 5.43 -42.80
CA SER A 275 5.21 4.92 -44.13
C SER A 275 3.71 4.93 -44.49
N GLU A 276 2.87 4.63 -43.49
CA GLU A 276 1.41 4.70 -43.65
C GLU A 276 0.94 6.12 -44.03
N TYR A 277 1.44 7.14 -43.31
CA TYR A 277 1.15 8.55 -43.63
C TYR A 277 1.69 8.98 -44.99
N GLN A 278 2.95 8.62 -45.30
CA GLN A 278 3.59 9.04 -46.56
C GLN A 278 2.95 8.40 -47.83
N ASN A 279 2.49 7.16 -47.69
CA ASN A 279 1.91 6.44 -48.84
C ASN A 279 0.39 6.66 -49.00
N TYR A 280 -0.23 7.42 -48.10
CA TYR A 280 -1.65 7.72 -48.19
C TYR A 280 -1.95 8.73 -49.31
N GLU A 281 -2.90 8.41 -50.20
CA GLU A 281 -3.32 9.28 -51.29
C GLU A 281 -4.35 10.34 -50.82
N PHE A 282 -3.85 11.48 -50.31
CA PHE A 282 -4.69 12.60 -49.92
C PHE A 282 -5.36 13.29 -51.15
N GLY A 283 -6.61 13.78 -51.01
CA GLY A 283 -7.32 14.52 -52.04
C GLY A 283 -8.19 13.70 -52.99
N SER A 284 -8.22 12.39 -52.91
CA SER A 284 -9.19 11.56 -53.61
C SER A 284 -10.52 11.57 -52.84
N ASN A 285 -11.61 12.06 -53.47
CA ASN A 285 -12.96 12.17 -52.91
C ASN A 285 -13.37 10.94 -52.09
N GLY A 286 -13.33 11.02 -50.77
CA GLY A 286 -13.71 9.97 -49.87
C GLY A 286 -14.63 10.47 -48.77
N LEU A 287 -15.89 10.71 -49.11
CA LEU A 287 -16.97 10.80 -48.13
C LEU A 287 -17.64 9.44 -47.86
N GLU A 288 -17.06 8.36 -48.36
CA GLU A 288 -17.52 6.97 -48.10
C GLU A 288 -16.31 6.07 -47.95
N GLU A 289 -15.71 6.01 -46.79
CA GLU A 289 -14.90 4.89 -46.25
C GLU A 289 -13.98 5.35 -45.09
N VAL A 290 -14.59 5.73 -43.99
CA VAL A 290 -13.85 5.76 -42.70
C VAL A 290 -14.50 4.74 -41.74
N ALA A 291 -14.64 3.54 -42.25
CA ALA A 291 -14.96 2.38 -41.41
C ALA A 291 -14.40 1.15 -42.13
N SER A 292 -13.12 0.90 -41.93
CA SER A 292 -12.53 -0.46 -42.02
C SER A 292 -11.09 -0.43 -42.59
N VAL A 293 -10.10 -0.18 -41.80
CA VAL A 293 -8.79 -0.84 -41.91
C VAL A 293 -8.26 -1.11 -40.53
N GLY A 294 -8.25 -2.38 -40.17
CA GLY A 294 -7.55 -2.86 -38.97
C GLY A 294 -8.32 -3.87 -38.14
N VAL A 295 -8.74 -4.99 -38.75
CA VAL A 295 -9.17 -6.13 -37.94
C VAL A 295 -8.55 -7.40 -38.50
N PHE A 296 -7.64 -7.98 -37.75
CA PHE A 296 -7.51 -9.42 -37.75
C PHE A 296 -8.69 -9.97 -36.95
N GLY A 297 -9.48 -10.83 -37.62
CA GLY A 297 -10.77 -11.25 -37.14
C GLY A 297 -10.71 -12.17 -35.92
N GLU A 298 -11.69 -11.98 -35.09
CA GLU A 298 -12.40 -13.02 -34.36
C GLU A 298 -13.88 -12.61 -34.36
N ASP A 299 -14.75 -13.58 -34.59
CA ASP A 299 -16.18 -13.42 -34.77
C ASP A 299 -16.81 -12.83 -33.51
N GLU A 300 -17.24 -11.57 -33.58
CA GLU A 300 -18.15 -10.99 -32.60
C GLU A 300 -19.53 -10.82 -33.22
N GLU A 301 -20.51 -11.44 -32.59
CA GLU A 301 -21.92 -11.24 -32.88
C GLU A 301 -22.25 -9.75 -32.71
N GLU A 302 -22.85 -9.16 -33.75
CA GLU A 302 -23.38 -7.81 -33.73
C GLU A 302 -24.44 -7.67 -32.63
N PHE A 303 -24.03 -7.08 -31.50
CA PHE A 303 -24.96 -6.37 -30.64
C PHE A 303 -25.10 -4.95 -31.19
N GLU A 304 -26.30 -4.63 -31.67
CA GLU A 304 -26.70 -3.26 -31.92
C GLU A 304 -26.47 -2.43 -30.68
N SER A 305 -25.42 -1.60 -30.68
CA SER A 305 -25.22 -0.59 -29.64
C SER A 305 -26.25 0.53 -29.90
N ASP A 306 -27.32 0.51 -29.13
CA ASP A 306 -28.04 1.74 -28.87
C ASP A 306 -27.02 2.75 -28.34
N GLU A 307 -26.93 3.93 -28.96
CA GLU A 307 -26.22 5.09 -28.41
C GLU A 307 -26.94 5.52 -27.11
N GLU A 308 -26.74 4.77 -26.03
CA GLU A 308 -27.02 5.27 -24.70
C GLU A 308 -25.94 6.32 -24.42
N GLU A 309 -26.37 7.60 -24.34
CA GLU A 309 -25.61 8.68 -23.74
C GLU A 309 -24.93 8.11 -22.49
N SER A 310 -23.59 8.20 -22.37
CA SER A 310 -22.85 7.72 -21.22
C SER A 310 -23.41 8.40 -19.96
N GLU A 311 -24.27 7.69 -19.25
CA GLU A 311 -24.96 8.18 -18.06
C GLU A 311 -23.91 8.67 -17.07
N ASP A 312 -23.91 9.95 -16.72
CA ASP A 312 -22.98 10.53 -15.75
C ASP A 312 -23.16 9.79 -14.42
N CYS A 313 -22.20 8.94 -14.05
CA CYS A 313 -22.24 8.11 -12.83
C CYS A 313 -22.55 8.94 -11.59
N LEU A 314 -22.04 10.18 -11.51
CA LEU A 314 -22.31 11.08 -10.40
C LEU A 314 -23.79 11.50 -10.37
N GLU A 315 -24.33 11.85 -11.52
CA GLU A 315 -25.74 12.26 -11.65
C GLU A 315 -26.69 11.11 -11.29
N HIS A 316 -26.39 9.90 -11.75
CA HIS A 316 -27.15 8.70 -11.41
C HIS A 316 -27.18 8.46 -9.90
N ILE A 317 -26.00 8.48 -9.23
CA ILE A 317 -25.89 8.26 -7.78
C ILE A 317 -26.62 9.35 -6.99
N LEU A 318 -26.45 10.62 -7.33
CA LEU A 318 -27.05 11.74 -6.62
C LEU A 318 -28.54 11.82 -6.85
N THR A 319 -29.02 11.56 -8.08
CA THR A 319 -30.45 11.48 -8.38
C THR A 319 -31.14 10.34 -7.64
N TYR A 320 -30.50 9.17 -7.59
CA TYR A 320 -30.97 8.05 -6.77
C TYR A 320 -31.01 8.41 -5.26
N ALA A 321 -30.05 9.20 -4.78
CA ALA A 321 -30.04 9.73 -3.42
C ALA A 321 -31.10 10.84 -3.18
N GLY A 322 -31.82 11.29 -4.22
CA GLY A 322 -32.87 12.31 -4.12
C GLY A 322 -32.34 13.74 -4.05
N PHE A 323 -31.23 14.02 -4.70
CA PHE A 323 -30.69 15.38 -4.88
C PHE A 323 -31.34 16.05 -6.07
N ASP A 324 -31.55 17.36 -6.00
CA ASP A 324 -32.05 18.16 -7.12
C ASP A 324 -30.88 18.63 -8.01
N GLU A 325 -31.21 19.12 -9.24
CA GLU A 325 -30.21 19.57 -10.23
C GLU A 325 -29.22 20.60 -9.66
N SER A 326 -29.67 21.52 -8.81
CA SER A 326 -28.80 22.53 -8.19
C SER A 326 -27.82 21.93 -7.20
N GLN A 327 -28.26 20.93 -6.45
CA GLN A 327 -27.41 20.21 -5.49
C GLN A 327 -26.39 19.33 -6.24
N ILE A 328 -26.80 18.69 -7.32
CA ILE A 328 -25.92 17.89 -8.18
C ILE A 328 -24.81 18.76 -8.77
N GLU A 329 -25.15 19.93 -9.28
CA GLU A 329 -24.16 20.86 -9.85
C GLU A 329 -23.18 21.40 -8.77
N ASP A 330 -23.66 21.67 -7.55
CA ASP A 330 -22.79 22.08 -6.43
C ASP A 330 -21.79 20.97 -6.06
N VAL A 331 -22.23 19.71 -6.03
CA VAL A 331 -21.36 18.55 -5.77
C VAL A 331 -20.35 18.36 -6.91
N ARG A 332 -20.82 18.45 -8.17
CA ARG A 332 -19.98 18.35 -9.38
C ARG A 332 -18.86 19.40 -9.36
N ASN A 333 -19.17 20.64 -9.00
CA ASN A 333 -18.16 21.69 -8.89
C ASN A 333 -17.13 21.42 -7.79
N LYS A 334 -17.56 20.92 -6.62
CA LYS A 334 -16.64 20.55 -5.54
C LYS A 334 -15.74 19.36 -5.90
N ILE A 335 -16.26 18.37 -6.64
CA ILE A 335 -15.45 17.26 -7.14
C ILE A 335 -14.44 17.77 -8.17
N ARG A 336 -14.84 18.71 -9.05
CA ARG A 336 -13.92 19.34 -10.00
C ARG A 336 -12.80 20.08 -9.28
N GLU A 337 -13.10 20.90 -8.26
CA GLU A 337 -12.08 21.54 -7.40
C GLU A 337 -11.15 20.49 -6.76
N TYR A 338 -11.70 19.36 -6.32
CA TYR A 338 -10.91 18.28 -5.70
C TYR A 338 -9.97 17.59 -6.69
N ARG A 339 -10.41 17.36 -7.93
CA ARG A 339 -9.59 16.83 -9.04
C ARG A 339 -8.44 17.75 -9.42
N GLU A 340 -8.66 19.06 -9.42
CA GLU A 340 -7.66 20.06 -9.79
C GLU A 340 -6.56 20.24 -8.73
N LEU A 341 -6.68 19.60 -7.56
CA LEU A 341 -5.65 19.65 -6.54
C LEU A 341 -4.40 18.88 -7.00
N PRO A 342 -3.20 19.45 -6.77
CA PRO A 342 -1.93 18.79 -7.09
C PRO A 342 -1.73 17.45 -6.37
N ASP A 343 -2.27 17.34 -5.17
CA ASP A 343 -2.25 16.13 -4.34
C ASP A 343 -3.54 16.07 -3.53
N MET A 344 -4.49 15.26 -3.98
CA MET A 344 -5.76 15.03 -3.30
C MET A 344 -5.59 14.43 -1.89
N LEU A 345 -4.47 13.75 -1.63
CA LEU A 345 -4.15 13.13 -0.36
C LEU A 345 -3.39 14.08 0.58
N SER A 346 -3.02 15.26 0.12
CA SER A 346 -2.30 16.26 0.89
C SER A 346 -3.04 16.62 2.18
N THR A 347 -2.27 16.94 3.20
CA THR A 347 -2.79 17.52 4.44
C THR A 347 -2.81 19.04 4.40
N ASP A 348 -2.54 19.64 3.24
CA ASP A 348 -2.60 21.08 3.04
C ASP A 348 -3.99 21.62 3.32
N ASP A 349 -4.04 22.88 3.74
CA ASP A 349 -5.28 23.52 4.20
C ASP A 349 -6.38 23.47 3.12
N GLU A 350 -6.01 23.57 1.85
CA GLU A 350 -6.95 23.57 0.73
C GLU A 350 -7.55 22.18 0.49
N ALA A 351 -6.72 21.15 0.34
CA ALA A 351 -7.17 19.77 0.18
C ALA A 351 -8.00 19.31 1.40
N TYR A 352 -7.57 19.67 2.60
CA TYR A 352 -8.34 19.42 3.82
C TYR A 352 -9.69 20.15 3.80
N ARG A 353 -9.72 21.41 3.35
CA ARG A 353 -10.96 22.20 3.24
C ARG A 353 -11.98 21.56 2.31
N ILE A 354 -11.55 21.15 1.12
CA ILE A 354 -12.45 20.55 0.12
C ILE A 354 -12.96 19.19 0.61
N ARG A 355 -12.10 18.32 1.13
CA ARG A 355 -12.52 17.05 1.73
C ARG A 355 -13.50 17.25 2.88
N LYS A 356 -13.28 18.26 3.72
CA LYS A 356 -14.20 18.60 4.82
C LYS A 356 -15.57 19.05 4.33
N GLN A 357 -15.66 19.63 3.14
CA GLN A 357 -16.93 19.98 2.50
C GLN A 357 -17.60 18.77 1.84
N LEU A 358 -16.83 17.89 1.19
CA LEU A 358 -17.34 16.71 0.51
C LEU A 358 -17.79 15.61 1.48
N THR A 359 -17.09 15.42 2.59
CA THR A 359 -17.40 14.34 3.55
C THR A 359 -18.86 14.32 4.03
N PRO A 360 -19.48 15.42 4.49
CA PRO A 360 -20.88 15.38 4.91
C PRO A 360 -21.83 15.14 3.74
N VAL A 361 -21.49 15.54 2.53
CA VAL A 361 -22.27 15.27 1.33
C VAL A 361 -22.24 13.77 1.02
N PHE A 362 -21.05 13.18 0.91
CA PHE A 362 -20.92 11.74 0.66
C PHE A 362 -21.46 10.87 1.80
N TYR A 363 -21.39 11.34 3.04
CA TYR A 363 -22.08 10.69 4.16
C TYR A 363 -23.60 10.63 3.93
N ASP A 364 -24.23 11.75 3.54
CA ASP A 364 -25.67 11.82 3.28
C ASP A 364 -26.06 11.01 2.04
N VAL A 365 -25.28 11.10 0.97
CA VAL A 365 -25.46 10.30 -0.25
C VAL A 365 -25.37 8.81 0.07
N TYR A 366 -24.30 8.37 0.71
CA TYR A 366 -24.10 6.97 1.05
C TYR A 366 -25.23 6.41 1.90
N TYR A 367 -25.64 7.17 2.94
CA TYR A 367 -26.76 6.79 3.79
C TYR A 367 -28.07 6.66 3.02
N LYS A 368 -28.40 7.63 2.16
CA LYS A 368 -29.64 7.63 1.37
C LYS A 368 -29.66 6.50 0.34
N VAL A 369 -28.55 6.32 -0.39
CA VAL A 369 -28.42 5.22 -1.36
C VAL A 369 -28.55 3.87 -0.65
N PHE A 370 -27.84 3.66 0.46
CA PHE A 370 -27.93 2.43 1.25
C PHE A 370 -29.34 2.16 1.74
N MET A 371 -30.02 3.15 2.34
CA MET A 371 -31.36 2.98 2.86
C MET A 371 -32.39 2.66 1.78
N ARG A 372 -32.28 3.31 0.63
CA ARG A 372 -33.15 3.05 -0.50
C ARG A 372 -32.89 1.67 -1.10
N ALA A 373 -31.62 1.25 -1.22
CA ALA A 373 -31.27 -0.10 -1.63
C ALA A 373 -31.85 -1.19 -0.71
N MET A 374 -31.89 -0.94 0.61
CA MET A 374 -32.52 -1.87 1.55
C MET A 374 -34.05 -1.92 1.42
N GLN A 375 -34.68 -0.82 1.04
CA GLN A 375 -36.15 -0.77 0.81
C GLN A 375 -36.55 -1.42 -0.52
N GLU A 376 -35.69 -1.39 -1.52
CA GLU A 376 -35.88 -2.00 -2.84
C GLU A 376 -35.39 -3.47 -2.90
N GLU A 377 -35.22 -4.12 -1.74
CA GLU A 377 -34.81 -5.53 -1.58
C GLU A 377 -33.46 -5.89 -2.26
N GLY A 378 -32.59 -4.90 -2.38
CA GLY A 378 -31.25 -5.08 -2.97
C GLY A 378 -31.19 -5.10 -4.49
N GLN A 379 -32.28 -4.77 -5.18
CA GLN A 379 -32.28 -4.58 -6.64
C GLN A 379 -31.75 -3.17 -6.96
N ILE A 380 -30.45 -3.05 -7.09
CA ILE A 380 -29.73 -1.80 -7.40
C ILE A 380 -28.94 -1.94 -8.71
N THR A 381 -28.68 -0.83 -9.37
CA THR A 381 -27.86 -0.84 -10.58
C THR A 381 -26.39 -1.13 -10.29
N PRO A 382 -25.62 -1.67 -11.24
CA PRO A 382 -24.17 -1.91 -11.04
C PRO A 382 -23.41 -0.66 -10.59
N ILE A 383 -23.79 0.54 -11.05
CA ILE A 383 -23.21 1.83 -10.62
C ILE A 383 -23.39 2.03 -9.10
N LEU A 384 -24.57 1.74 -8.57
CA LEU A 384 -24.87 1.89 -7.15
C LEU A 384 -24.18 0.80 -6.32
N GLU A 385 -24.07 -0.43 -6.83
CA GLU A 385 -23.31 -1.51 -6.19
C GLU A 385 -21.83 -1.16 -6.10
N MET A 386 -21.25 -0.65 -7.19
CA MET A 386 -19.87 -0.18 -7.23
C MET A 386 -19.65 0.95 -6.21
N PHE A 387 -20.53 1.93 -6.16
CA PHE A 387 -20.43 3.04 -5.20
C PHE A 387 -20.47 2.54 -3.74
N LEU A 388 -21.42 1.65 -3.40
CA LEU A 388 -21.58 1.15 -2.04
C LEU A 388 -20.41 0.25 -1.58
N ASN A 389 -19.80 -0.51 -2.47
CA ASN A 389 -18.73 -1.45 -2.13
C ASN A 389 -17.33 -0.87 -2.33
N PHE A 390 -17.11 -0.06 -3.36
CA PHE A 390 -15.79 0.42 -3.77
C PHE A 390 -15.59 1.93 -3.63
N GLY A 391 -16.67 2.69 -3.52
CA GLY A 391 -16.66 4.16 -3.44
C GLY A 391 -17.06 4.82 -4.75
N PHE A 392 -17.20 6.15 -4.73
CA PHE A 392 -17.46 6.94 -5.91
C PHE A 392 -16.23 6.93 -6.83
N MET A 393 -16.48 6.70 -8.08
CA MET A 393 -15.47 6.69 -9.13
C MET A 393 -15.90 7.61 -10.26
N ASP A 394 -15.02 8.48 -10.67
CA ASP A 394 -15.15 9.26 -11.86
C ASP A 394 -14.29 8.63 -12.97
N VAL A 395 -14.89 8.21 -14.05
CA VAL A 395 -14.19 7.58 -15.20
C VAL A 395 -13.05 8.46 -15.70
N GLN A 396 -13.22 9.79 -15.68
CA GLN A 396 -12.17 10.74 -16.02
C GLN A 396 -11.00 10.74 -15.02
N MET A 397 -11.22 10.31 -13.76
CA MET A 397 -10.17 10.21 -12.75
C MET A 397 -9.45 8.88 -12.77
N VAL A 398 -10.11 7.77 -13.06
CA VAL A 398 -9.52 6.42 -12.99
C VAL A 398 -9.20 5.81 -14.36
N GLY A 399 -9.75 6.36 -15.44
CA GLY A 399 -9.65 5.83 -16.80
C GLY A 399 -10.65 4.71 -17.10
N GLU A 400 -10.99 4.54 -18.39
CA GLU A 400 -12.00 3.56 -18.84
C GLU A 400 -11.65 2.12 -18.47
N ASP A 401 -10.38 1.71 -18.64
CA ASP A 401 -9.94 0.33 -18.34
C ASP A 401 -10.15 -0.03 -16.87
N ASN A 402 -9.78 0.86 -15.95
CA ASN A 402 -10.00 0.66 -14.52
C ASN A 402 -11.49 0.75 -14.16
N ALA A 403 -12.25 1.62 -14.83
CA ALA A 403 -13.68 1.71 -14.65
C ALA A 403 -14.36 0.40 -15.04
N ASN A 404 -14.07 -0.12 -16.23
CA ASN A 404 -14.62 -1.39 -16.72
C ASN A 404 -14.23 -2.54 -15.80
N ALA A 405 -12.95 -2.63 -15.39
CA ALA A 405 -12.51 -3.65 -14.44
C ALA A 405 -13.23 -3.56 -13.08
N LEU A 406 -13.59 -2.36 -12.61
CA LEU A 406 -14.38 -2.19 -11.39
C LEU A 406 -15.85 -2.60 -11.59
N TYR A 407 -16.43 -2.35 -12.76
CA TYR A 407 -17.76 -2.86 -13.11
C TYR A 407 -17.80 -4.38 -13.16
N ASP A 408 -16.81 -5.02 -13.79
CA ASP A 408 -16.70 -6.48 -13.84
C ASP A 408 -16.59 -7.09 -12.42
N LEU A 409 -15.92 -6.38 -11.50
CA LEU A 409 -15.83 -6.82 -10.10
C LEU A 409 -17.17 -6.76 -9.35
N THR A 410 -18.17 -5.98 -9.80
CA THR A 410 -19.50 -5.99 -9.15
C THR A 410 -20.21 -7.33 -9.33
N GLU A 411 -19.91 -8.09 -10.37
CA GLU A 411 -20.41 -9.45 -10.56
C GLU A 411 -19.74 -10.47 -9.62
N HIS A 412 -18.60 -10.10 -9.00
CA HIS A 412 -17.78 -10.96 -8.15
C HIS A 412 -17.59 -10.38 -6.73
N LEU A 413 -18.60 -9.72 -6.19
CA LEU A 413 -18.58 -9.14 -4.83
C LEU A 413 -18.38 -10.19 -3.72
N ASP A 414 -18.70 -11.44 -3.98
CA ASP A 414 -18.42 -12.58 -3.11
C ASP A 414 -16.91 -12.73 -2.82
N LEU A 415 -16.02 -12.30 -3.74
CA LEU A 415 -14.58 -12.31 -3.50
C LEU A 415 -14.14 -11.45 -2.31
N CYS A 416 -14.89 -10.40 -1.98
CA CYS A 416 -14.60 -9.47 -0.89
C CYS A 416 -15.31 -9.82 0.42
N ASN A 417 -16.18 -10.83 0.43
CA ASN A 417 -17.02 -11.16 1.57
C ASN A 417 -16.82 -12.62 2.03
N SER A 418 -16.82 -12.83 3.35
CA SER A 418 -16.80 -14.15 3.98
C SER A 418 -17.47 -14.10 5.36
N GLU A 419 -17.30 -15.15 6.17
CA GLU A 419 -17.84 -15.18 7.54
C GLU A 419 -17.31 -14.04 8.43
N HIS A 420 -16.06 -13.60 8.18
CA HIS A 420 -15.37 -12.59 8.99
C HIS A 420 -14.86 -11.39 8.18
N VAL A 421 -15.08 -11.34 6.87
CA VAL A 421 -14.69 -10.24 6.00
C VAL A 421 -15.92 -9.66 5.32
N TYR A 422 -16.07 -8.36 5.37
CA TYR A 422 -17.25 -7.64 4.87
C TYR A 422 -16.80 -6.40 4.10
N THR A 423 -17.41 -6.15 2.93
CA THR A 423 -17.40 -4.78 2.40
C THR A 423 -18.21 -3.88 3.34
N MET A 424 -18.02 -2.56 3.27
CA MET A 424 -18.80 -1.61 4.07
C MET A 424 -20.31 -1.82 3.85
N TYR A 425 -20.72 -2.09 2.62
CA TYR A 425 -22.12 -2.37 2.29
C TYR A 425 -22.66 -3.61 3.01
N GLU A 426 -21.98 -4.76 2.90
CA GLU A 426 -22.41 -6.00 3.55
C GLU A 426 -22.35 -5.93 5.08
N TRP A 427 -21.39 -5.16 5.63
CA TRP A 427 -21.34 -4.88 7.06
C TRP A 427 -22.57 -4.12 7.55
N LEU A 428 -22.96 -3.05 6.85
CA LEU A 428 -24.14 -2.26 7.18
C LEU A 428 -25.43 -3.05 6.99
N LYS A 429 -25.48 -3.90 5.97
CA LYS A 429 -26.60 -4.84 5.75
C LYS A 429 -26.73 -5.82 6.90
N ALA A 430 -25.62 -6.37 7.40
CA ALA A 430 -25.64 -7.26 8.56
C ALA A 430 -26.16 -6.54 9.84
N ILE A 431 -25.91 -5.24 10.00
CA ILE A 431 -26.48 -4.43 11.08
C ILE A 431 -27.98 -4.18 10.85
N TYR A 432 -28.38 -3.84 9.62
CA TYR A 432 -29.78 -3.60 9.28
C TYR A 432 -30.64 -4.84 9.51
N GLU A 433 -30.13 -6.02 9.17
CA GLU A 433 -30.77 -7.31 9.40
C GLU A 433 -30.74 -7.77 10.88
N GLY A 434 -29.91 -7.13 11.71
CA GLY A 434 -29.76 -7.48 13.13
C GLY A 434 -28.80 -8.65 13.38
N ARG A 435 -27.99 -9.05 12.39
CA ARG A 435 -26.93 -10.07 12.52
C ARG A 435 -25.69 -9.54 13.26
N LYS A 436 -25.45 -8.24 13.16
CA LYS A 436 -24.35 -7.55 13.85
C LYS A 436 -24.87 -6.32 14.59
N GLU A 437 -24.19 -5.93 15.66
CA GLU A 437 -24.47 -4.69 16.39
C GLU A 437 -23.50 -3.57 15.95
N PRO A 438 -23.94 -2.28 16.00
CA PRO A 438 -23.07 -1.16 15.67
C PRO A 438 -21.78 -1.13 16.51
N SER A 439 -20.73 -0.57 15.94
CA SER A 439 -19.46 -0.35 16.61
C SER A 439 -19.57 0.76 17.66
N LYS A 440 -18.63 0.77 18.60
CA LYS A 440 -18.48 1.89 19.51
C LYS A 440 -18.02 3.13 18.75
N ASN A 441 -18.50 4.30 19.20
CA ASN A 441 -18.06 5.57 18.66
C ASN A 441 -16.70 6.00 19.22
N GLU A 442 -16.24 7.18 18.82
CA GLU A 442 -14.95 7.77 19.25
C GLU A 442 -14.84 7.99 20.79
N PHE A 443 -15.97 8.00 21.50
CA PHE A 443 -16.06 8.12 22.97
C PHE A 443 -16.16 6.75 23.67
N ASP A 444 -15.89 5.65 22.97
CA ASP A 444 -15.99 4.27 23.49
C ASP A 444 -17.42 3.85 23.94
N LEU A 445 -18.42 4.52 23.39
CA LEU A 445 -19.83 4.21 23.68
C LEU A 445 -20.40 3.28 22.61
N ASP A 446 -20.98 2.14 23.02
CA ASP A 446 -21.84 1.37 22.14
C ASP A 446 -23.19 2.08 21.91
N TYR A 447 -24.00 1.58 20.96
CA TYR A 447 -25.25 2.22 20.60
C TYR A 447 -26.22 2.36 21.80
N SER A 448 -26.31 1.36 22.67
CA SER A 448 -27.13 1.41 23.86
C SER A 448 -26.62 2.44 24.87
N GLN A 449 -25.34 2.51 25.10
CA GLN A 449 -24.70 3.52 25.96
C GLN A 449 -24.88 4.93 25.41
N TYR A 450 -24.77 5.10 24.10
CA TYR A 450 -25.06 6.36 23.43
C TYR A 450 -26.52 6.84 23.65
N LEU A 451 -27.47 5.93 23.56
CA LEU A 451 -28.87 6.26 23.87
C LEU A 451 -29.07 6.60 25.37
N LEU A 452 -28.41 5.87 26.28
CA LEU A 452 -28.43 6.17 27.71
C LEU A 452 -27.84 7.56 28.01
N GLU A 453 -26.77 7.97 27.30
CA GLU A 453 -26.26 9.32 27.43
C GLU A 453 -27.21 10.40 26.94
N LYS A 454 -27.90 10.15 25.84
CA LYS A 454 -28.97 11.03 25.36
C LYS A 454 -30.13 11.13 26.37
N LEU A 455 -30.50 10.06 27.05
CA LEU A 455 -31.47 10.04 28.10
C LEU A 455 -31.00 10.85 29.32
N LYS A 456 -29.78 10.62 29.81
CA LYS A 456 -29.17 11.36 30.92
C LYS A 456 -29.09 12.87 30.65
N THR A 457 -28.81 13.24 29.41
CA THR A 457 -28.74 14.65 28.96
C THR A 457 -30.12 15.24 28.61
N LYS A 458 -31.22 14.49 28.87
CA LYS A 458 -32.61 14.87 28.61
C LYS A 458 -32.90 15.21 27.13
N LYS A 459 -32.13 14.67 26.21
CA LYS A 459 -32.38 14.83 24.77
C LYS A 459 -33.46 13.87 24.25
N ILE A 460 -33.71 12.79 24.96
CA ILE A 460 -34.74 11.80 24.68
C ILE A 460 -35.43 11.37 26.00
N THR A 461 -36.62 10.82 25.92
CA THR A 461 -37.35 10.22 27.04
C THR A 461 -37.12 8.73 27.11
N GLU A 462 -37.45 8.06 28.23
CA GLU A 462 -37.35 6.61 28.39
C GLU A 462 -38.19 5.84 27.35
N ALA A 463 -39.38 6.36 27.02
CA ALA A 463 -40.23 5.76 26.00
C ALA A 463 -39.61 5.84 24.62
N GLN A 464 -39.01 6.99 24.27
CA GLN A 464 -38.25 7.17 23.03
C GLN A 464 -37.01 6.28 23.01
N MET A 465 -36.27 6.17 24.12
CA MET A 465 -35.10 5.30 24.17
C MET A 465 -35.44 3.85 23.82
N LYS A 466 -36.53 3.30 24.36
CA LYS A 466 -36.98 1.94 24.04
C LYS A 466 -37.35 1.76 22.56
N GLN A 467 -37.97 2.75 21.94
CA GLN A 467 -38.29 2.73 20.51
C GLN A 467 -37.06 2.84 19.63
N LEU A 468 -36.07 3.64 20.05
CA LEU A 468 -34.83 3.87 19.29
C LEU A 468 -33.87 2.69 19.41
N GLN A 469 -33.92 1.92 20.51
CA GLN A 469 -32.97 0.83 20.79
C GLN A 469 -33.00 -0.27 19.71
N ASP A 470 -34.18 -0.58 19.19
CA ASP A 470 -34.40 -1.63 18.19
C ASP A 470 -34.60 -1.05 16.77
N ASN A 471 -34.44 0.26 16.60
CA ASN A 471 -34.61 0.90 15.31
C ASN A 471 -33.41 0.62 14.40
N ARG A 472 -33.62 -0.16 13.35
CA ARG A 472 -32.58 -0.63 12.41
C ARG A 472 -31.96 0.52 11.64
N GLU A 473 -32.75 1.47 11.15
CA GLU A 473 -32.28 2.63 10.39
C GLU A 473 -31.36 3.51 11.22
N LEU A 474 -31.69 3.73 12.48
CA LEU A 474 -30.88 4.54 13.39
C LEU A 474 -29.59 3.82 13.80
N LYS A 475 -29.61 2.49 13.92
CA LYS A 475 -28.39 1.69 14.12
C LYS A 475 -27.46 1.83 12.92
N VAL A 476 -27.95 1.72 11.71
CA VAL A 476 -27.19 1.91 10.48
C VAL A 476 -26.65 3.35 10.39
N LYS A 477 -27.51 4.34 10.66
CA LYS A 477 -27.06 5.75 10.65
C LYS A 477 -25.94 6.02 11.64
N TYR A 478 -26.04 5.45 12.83
CA TYR A 478 -25.00 5.54 13.86
C TYR A 478 -23.69 4.90 13.39
N GLU A 479 -23.77 3.71 12.78
CA GLU A 479 -22.60 3.00 12.28
C GLU A 479 -21.92 3.73 11.11
N ILE A 480 -22.67 4.20 10.11
CA ILE A 480 -22.14 5.00 9.01
C ILE A 480 -21.39 6.23 9.54
N GLN A 481 -21.96 6.93 10.52
CA GLN A 481 -21.32 8.08 11.15
C GLN A 481 -19.98 7.70 11.80
N ASN A 482 -19.93 6.57 12.48
CA ASN A 482 -18.70 6.07 13.08
C ASN A 482 -17.65 5.70 12.02
N MET A 483 -18.08 5.05 10.93
CA MET A 483 -17.20 4.64 9.84
C MET A 483 -16.60 5.86 9.11
N PHE A 484 -17.40 6.87 8.80
CA PHE A 484 -16.93 8.10 8.18
C PHE A 484 -15.99 8.89 9.10
N THR A 485 -16.21 8.88 10.40
CA THR A 485 -15.33 9.53 11.38
C THR A 485 -13.98 8.82 11.50
N SER A 486 -13.95 7.50 11.38
CA SER A 486 -12.75 6.68 11.60
C SER A 486 -12.05 6.24 10.31
N GLY A 487 -12.73 6.24 9.17
CA GLY A 487 -12.25 5.69 7.90
C GLY A 487 -10.95 6.33 7.37
N ASN A 488 -10.72 7.62 7.64
CA ASN A 488 -9.49 8.29 7.26
C ASN A 488 -8.22 7.66 7.83
N ARG A 489 -8.31 7.02 8.99
CA ARG A 489 -7.17 6.34 9.61
C ARG A 489 -6.78 5.07 8.86
N ALA A 490 -7.77 4.37 8.32
CA ALA A 490 -7.53 3.20 7.48
C ALA A 490 -6.95 3.61 6.11
N THR A 491 -7.43 4.70 5.52
CA THR A 491 -7.02 5.13 4.19
C THR A 491 -5.62 5.76 4.19
N TYR A 492 -5.44 6.85 4.92
CA TYR A 492 -4.23 7.68 4.81
C TYR A 492 -3.34 7.62 6.05
N GLY A 493 -3.83 7.07 7.14
CA GLY A 493 -3.11 6.99 8.41
C GLY A 493 -2.82 8.36 9.07
N LYS A 494 -3.41 9.43 8.56
CA LYS A 494 -3.34 10.79 9.10
C LYS A 494 -4.73 11.22 9.58
N ILE A 495 -4.81 12.28 10.38
CA ILE A 495 -6.08 12.88 10.76
C ILE A 495 -6.55 13.75 9.58
N THR A 496 -7.22 13.15 8.64
CA THR A 496 -7.88 13.81 7.52
C THR A 496 -9.36 13.45 7.53
N THR A 497 -10.15 14.07 6.68
CA THR A 497 -11.56 13.75 6.54
C THR A 497 -11.73 12.60 5.55
N PHE A 498 -12.45 11.55 5.92
CA PHE A 498 -12.72 10.43 5.03
C PHE A 498 -13.65 10.84 3.89
N CYS A 499 -13.29 10.47 2.69
CA CYS A 499 -14.08 10.70 1.49
C CYS A 499 -13.98 9.43 0.61
N PRO A 500 -15.08 8.74 0.32
CA PRO A 500 -15.08 7.51 -0.44
C PRO A 500 -15.03 7.80 -1.95
N ILE A 501 -13.97 8.49 -2.39
CA ILE A 501 -13.71 8.82 -3.79
C ILE A 501 -12.44 8.12 -4.20
N LEU A 502 -12.50 7.39 -5.32
CA LEU A 502 -11.33 6.82 -5.99
C LEU A 502 -10.81 7.79 -7.04
N GLY A 503 -9.53 8.06 -6.99
CA GLY A 503 -8.82 8.84 -7.96
C GLY A 503 -7.73 8.03 -8.67
N GLU A 504 -7.18 8.58 -9.71
CA GLU A 504 -6.10 7.99 -10.48
C GLU A 504 -4.91 7.57 -9.61
N TYR A 505 -4.52 8.44 -8.66
CA TYR A 505 -3.38 8.18 -7.76
C TYR A 505 -3.63 7.05 -6.76
N ASP A 506 -4.87 6.64 -6.62
CA ASP A 506 -5.25 5.53 -5.76
C ASP A 506 -5.04 4.18 -6.44
N LEU A 507 -5.20 4.11 -7.76
CA LEU A 507 -5.09 2.91 -8.58
C LEU A 507 -3.76 2.87 -9.36
N ILE A 508 -2.65 2.79 -8.64
CA ILE A 508 -1.30 2.77 -9.23
C ILE A 508 -0.90 1.43 -9.87
N ASN A 509 -1.71 0.40 -9.71
CA ASN A 509 -1.60 -0.91 -10.34
C ASN A 509 -2.98 -1.32 -10.86
N SER A 510 -3.05 -2.41 -11.63
CA SER A 510 -4.34 -2.93 -12.07
C SER A 510 -5.26 -3.26 -10.88
N VAL A 511 -6.54 -3.06 -11.08
CA VAL A 511 -7.58 -3.21 -10.04
C VAL A 511 -7.52 -4.59 -9.37
N GLU A 512 -7.34 -5.66 -10.14
CA GLU A 512 -7.30 -7.03 -9.60
C GLU A 512 -6.09 -7.26 -8.68
N LYS A 513 -4.97 -6.59 -8.95
CA LYS A 513 -3.77 -6.69 -8.08
C LYS A 513 -3.94 -5.93 -6.79
N MET A 514 -4.69 -4.82 -6.83
CA MET A 514 -4.89 -3.97 -5.67
C MET A 514 -6.07 -4.40 -4.81
N LEU A 515 -7.03 -5.14 -5.38
CA LEU A 515 -8.21 -5.59 -4.67
C LEU A 515 -7.84 -6.46 -3.47
N VAL A 516 -8.40 -6.11 -2.32
CA VAL A 516 -8.27 -6.88 -1.07
C VAL A 516 -9.43 -7.87 -1.00
N THR A 517 -9.15 -9.13 -1.35
CA THR A 517 -10.16 -10.20 -1.28
C THR A 517 -10.18 -10.88 0.08
N ALA A 518 -11.31 -11.50 0.42
CA ALA A 518 -11.47 -12.29 1.64
C ALA A 518 -10.45 -13.44 1.69
N GLU A 519 -10.24 -14.13 0.58
CA GLU A 519 -9.27 -15.23 0.48
C GLU A 519 -7.84 -14.76 0.80
N ARG A 520 -7.38 -13.66 0.20
CA ARG A 520 -6.05 -13.09 0.49
C ARG A 520 -5.89 -12.70 1.95
N LEU A 521 -6.92 -12.11 2.57
CA LEU A 521 -6.89 -11.77 3.99
C LEU A 521 -6.84 -13.01 4.87
N GLU A 522 -7.63 -14.03 4.58
CA GLU A 522 -7.64 -15.28 5.33
C GLU A 522 -6.33 -16.06 5.17
N GLU A 523 -5.72 -16.06 3.99
CA GLU A 523 -4.39 -16.62 3.77
C GLU A 523 -3.34 -15.95 4.65
N VAL A 524 -3.30 -14.61 4.65
CA VAL A 524 -2.36 -13.83 5.48
C VAL A 524 -2.61 -14.06 6.97
N ILE A 525 -3.86 -14.06 7.41
CA ILE A 525 -4.24 -14.40 8.78
C ILE A 525 -3.74 -15.79 9.17
N ASN A 526 -3.96 -16.79 8.31
CA ASN A 526 -3.55 -18.15 8.57
C ASN A 526 -2.03 -18.31 8.57
N GLN A 527 -1.30 -17.58 7.74
CA GLN A 527 0.17 -17.54 7.78
C GLN A 527 0.67 -16.97 9.10
N ILE A 528 0.10 -15.87 9.57
CA ILE A 528 0.48 -15.25 10.85
C ILE A 528 0.11 -16.18 12.02
N ARG A 529 -1.05 -16.85 12.00
CA ARG A 529 -1.46 -17.84 13.02
C ARG A 529 -0.52 -19.05 13.08
N LYS A 530 0.08 -19.48 11.97
CA LYS A 530 1.12 -20.53 11.96
C LYS A 530 2.38 -20.09 12.70
N ILE A 531 2.64 -18.78 12.80
CA ILE A 531 3.78 -18.22 13.53
C ILE A 531 3.36 -17.91 14.96
N ASP A 532 2.49 -16.93 15.19
CA ASP A 532 1.89 -16.59 16.48
C ASP A 532 0.50 -17.23 16.59
N PHE A 533 0.43 -18.47 17.04
CA PHE A 533 -0.86 -19.17 17.18
C PHE A 533 -1.80 -18.49 18.17
N SER A 534 -1.26 -17.70 19.08
CA SER A 534 -2.02 -17.11 20.18
C SER A 534 -2.66 -15.75 19.83
N VAL A 535 -2.45 -15.23 18.61
CA VAL A 535 -2.80 -13.85 18.24
C VAL A 535 -4.28 -13.49 18.50
N PHE A 536 -5.20 -14.40 18.26
CA PHE A 536 -6.63 -14.18 18.48
C PHE A 536 -7.19 -14.83 19.75
N TYR A 537 -6.31 -15.48 20.53
CA TYR A 537 -6.72 -16.03 21.82
C TYR A 537 -6.78 -14.92 22.87
N ARG A 538 -7.81 -15.00 23.71
CA ARG A 538 -8.00 -14.09 24.82
C ARG A 538 -8.63 -14.81 26.02
N GLU A 539 -8.41 -14.23 27.20
CA GLU A 539 -9.00 -14.73 28.42
C GLU A 539 -10.50 -14.40 28.48
N VAL A 540 -11.31 -15.43 28.59
CA VAL A 540 -12.76 -15.36 28.79
C VAL A 540 -13.12 -16.01 30.13
N LEU A 541 -14.06 -15.44 30.85
CA LEU A 541 -14.49 -15.98 32.14
C LEU A 541 -15.41 -17.17 31.93
N PHE A 542 -15.02 -18.33 32.45
CA PHE A 542 -15.87 -19.52 32.58
C PHE A 542 -16.29 -19.71 34.04
N SER A 543 -17.57 -19.97 34.29
CA SER A 543 -18.13 -20.20 35.63
C SER A 543 -19.22 -21.27 35.58
N ASP A 544 -19.07 -22.29 36.42
CA ASP A 544 -20.07 -23.30 36.71
C ASP A 544 -19.96 -23.66 38.22
N PRO A 545 -20.51 -22.81 39.11
CA PRO A 545 -20.37 -22.96 40.53
C PRO A 545 -20.94 -24.27 41.09
N ASP A 546 -22.07 -24.74 40.47
CA ASP A 546 -22.75 -25.97 40.89
C ASP A 546 -21.86 -27.22 40.71
N LYS A 547 -20.92 -27.14 39.79
CA LYS A 547 -19.95 -28.21 39.50
C LYS A 547 -18.51 -27.89 39.91
N GLY A 548 -18.37 -26.87 40.75
CA GLY A 548 -17.10 -26.59 41.44
C GLY A 548 -16.11 -25.69 40.71
N ILE A 549 -16.52 -25.05 39.57
CA ILE A 549 -15.73 -23.98 38.93
C ILE A 549 -16.42 -22.64 39.23
N ASN A 550 -15.96 -21.90 40.21
CA ASN A 550 -16.50 -20.59 40.53
C ASN A 550 -16.16 -19.53 39.51
N HIS A 551 -14.85 -19.38 39.23
CA HIS A 551 -14.32 -18.44 38.23
C HIS A 551 -13.01 -18.99 37.71
N GLU A 552 -12.95 -19.38 36.45
CA GLU A 552 -11.74 -19.77 35.74
C GLU A 552 -11.59 -18.96 34.48
N ASN A 553 -10.41 -18.39 34.26
CA ASN A 553 -10.10 -17.75 33.00
C ASN A 553 -9.64 -18.82 32.00
N ILE A 554 -10.36 -18.95 30.92
CA ILE A 554 -10.05 -19.87 29.83
C ILE A 554 -9.60 -19.09 28.59
N MET A 555 -8.70 -19.66 27.84
CA MET A 555 -8.27 -19.11 26.55
C MET A 555 -9.23 -19.54 25.46
N LYS A 556 -9.83 -18.57 24.79
CA LYS A 556 -10.76 -18.77 23.69
C LYS A 556 -10.28 -17.99 22.47
N GLU A 557 -10.25 -18.65 21.31
CA GLU A 557 -9.97 -18.00 20.05
C GLU A 557 -11.23 -17.25 19.55
N VAL A 558 -11.07 -16.00 19.22
CA VAL A 558 -12.14 -15.17 18.63
C VAL A 558 -11.57 -14.34 17.52
N LEU A 559 -11.89 -14.72 16.28
CA LEU A 559 -11.44 -14.02 15.08
C LEU A 559 -12.05 -12.63 14.99
N PRO A 560 -11.32 -11.65 14.47
CA PRO A 560 -11.85 -10.31 14.24
C PRO A 560 -12.79 -10.29 13.04
N ASP A 561 -13.76 -9.38 13.05
CA ASP A 561 -14.46 -8.96 11.84
C ASP A 561 -13.59 -7.92 11.10
N ILE A 562 -13.41 -8.09 9.81
CA ILE A 562 -12.65 -7.18 8.95
C ILE A 562 -13.63 -6.46 8.04
N ILE A 563 -13.56 -5.14 8.03
CA ILE A 563 -14.44 -4.28 7.25
C ILE A 563 -13.60 -3.58 6.18
N LEU A 564 -13.95 -3.81 4.94
CA LEU A 564 -13.31 -3.20 3.77
C LEU A 564 -13.97 -1.85 3.48
N MET A 565 -13.20 -0.79 3.66
CA MET A 565 -13.65 0.58 3.40
C MET A 565 -13.64 0.87 1.91
N PRO A 566 -14.66 1.57 1.38
CA PRO A 566 -14.84 1.82 -0.05
C PRO A 566 -13.88 2.90 -0.57
N ASN A 567 -12.59 2.62 -0.55
CA ASN A 567 -11.54 3.48 -1.07
C ASN A 567 -10.20 2.74 -1.19
N ALA A 568 -9.20 3.40 -1.76
CA ALA A 568 -7.83 2.93 -1.73
C ALA A 568 -7.09 3.45 -0.49
N GLY A 569 -6.07 2.72 -0.03
CA GLY A 569 -5.30 3.15 1.13
C GLY A 569 -4.01 2.36 1.35
N THR A 570 -3.15 2.94 2.19
CA THR A 570 -1.83 2.38 2.52
C THR A 570 -1.73 1.83 3.93
N LYS A 571 -2.81 1.91 4.72
CA LYS A 571 -2.84 1.50 6.12
C LYS A 571 -4.18 0.89 6.48
N ALA A 572 -4.11 -0.10 7.36
CA ALA A 572 -5.28 -0.59 8.08
C ALA A 572 -5.28 -0.10 9.52
N MET A 573 -6.38 -0.27 10.19
CA MET A 573 -6.50 0.06 11.61
C MET A 573 -7.28 -1.00 12.38
N MET A 574 -6.90 -1.21 13.63
CA MET A 574 -7.76 -1.84 14.60
C MET A 574 -8.78 -0.78 15.03
N TRP A 575 -10.01 -0.92 14.57
CA TRP A 575 -11.08 0.03 14.88
C TRP A 575 -11.63 -0.19 16.27
N GLN A 576 -11.85 -1.46 16.61
CA GLN A 576 -12.37 -1.86 17.91
C GLN A 576 -11.71 -3.17 18.36
N GLU A 577 -11.13 -3.20 19.57
CA GLU A 577 -10.39 -4.35 20.06
C GLU A 577 -11.30 -5.48 20.56
N THR A 578 -12.38 -5.13 21.25
CA THR A 578 -13.41 -6.05 21.74
C THR A 578 -14.61 -5.28 22.30
N ALA A 579 -15.76 -5.91 22.38
CA ALA A 579 -16.96 -5.39 23.02
C ALA A 579 -17.54 -6.40 24.01
N GLY A 580 -18.41 -5.91 24.91
CA GLY A 580 -19.11 -6.73 25.86
C GLY A 580 -18.31 -7.13 27.10
N VAL A 581 -19.05 -7.50 28.15
CA VAL A 581 -18.48 -7.87 29.48
C VAL A 581 -17.79 -9.24 29.43
N LYS A 582 -18.32 -10.15 28.62
CA LYS A 582 -17.81 -11.52 28.48
C LYS A 582 -16.53 -11.61 27.65
N ARG A 583 -16.17 -10.54 26.91
CA ARG A 583 -14.98 -10.50 26.02
C ARG A 583 -15.00 -11.55 24.91
N ASP A 584 -16.17 -12.04 24.52
CA ASP A 584 -16.38 -13.07 23.50
C ASP A 584 -16.85 -12.50 22.14
N THR A 585 -17.02 -11.18 22.05
CA THR A 585 -17.37 -10.51 20.80
C THR A 585 -16.12 -10.26 19.95
N SER A 586 -16.28 -10.39 18.62
CA SER A 586 -15.20 -10.14 17.66
C SER A 586 -14.66 -8.71 17.76
N ALA A 587 -13.34 -8.57 17.69
CA ALA A 587 -12.72 -7.28 17.42
C ALA A 587 -13.04 -6.84 15.99
N ARG A 588 -12.83 -5.57 15.67
CA ARG A 588 -13.13 -5.02 14.34
C ARG A 588 -11.90 -4.32 13.77
N PHE A 589 -11.53 -4.72 12.58
CA PHE A 589 -10.45 -4.12 11.81
C PHE A 589 -11.04 -3.42 10.59
N MET A 590 -10.49 -2.28 10.22
CA MET A 590 -10.80 -1.60 8.97
C MET A 590 -9.62 -1.69 8.03
N PHE A 591 -9.87 -2.11 6.81
CA PHE A 591 -8.91 -2.16 5.72
C PHE A 591 -9.44 -1.37 4.52
N PRO A 592 -8.59 -0.75 3.70
CA PRO A 592 -9.04 -0.22 2.42
C PRO A 592 -9.37 -1.39 1.49
N VAL A 593 -10.39 -1.25 0.63
CA VAL A 593 -10.74 -2.29 -0.35
C VAL A 593 -9.70 -2.42 -1.45
N PHE A 594 -8.95 -1.34 -1.73
CA PHE A 594 -7.80 -1.35 -2.64
C PHE A 594 -6.52 -0.95 -1.93
N THR A 595 -5.44 -1.70 -2.16
CA THR A 595 -4.12 -1.35 -1.65
C THR A 595 -3.00 -1.79 -2.58
N ALA A 596 -2.00 -0.93 -2.74
CA ALA A 596 -0.74 -1.27 -3.41
C ALA A 596 0.36 -1.71 -2.43
N VAL A 597 0.09 -1.61 -1.12
CA VAL A 597 1.02 -2.00 -0.07
C VAL A 597 0.90 -3.50 0.20
N ASP A 598 2.00 -4.10 0.64
CA ASP A 598 2.02 -5.51 1.05
C ASP A 598 0.99 -5.77 2.16
N LEU A 599 0.04 -6.67 1.88
CA LEU A 599 -1.07 -6.97 2.77
C LEU A 599 -0.61 -7.69 4.05
N GLU A 600 0.46 -8.50 3.98
CA GLU A 600 1.04 -9.16 5.15
C GLU A 600 1.61 -8.11 6.11
N ASP A 601 2.35 -7.12 5.60
CA ASP A 601 2.88 -6.02 6.42
C ASP A 601 1.79 -5.21 7.10
N MET A 602 0.74 -4.86 6.37
CA MET A 602 -0.41 -4.14 6.89
C MET A 602 -1.15 -4.94 7.98
N MET A 603 -1.34 -6.23 7.77
CA MET A 603 -2.00 -7.11 8.73
C MET A 603 -1.15 -7.31 9.97
N VAL A 604 0.15 -7.59 9.85
CA VAL A 604 1.05 -7.77 11.00
C VAL A 604 1.12 -6.52 11.87
N GLU A 605 1.14 -5.33 11.25
CA GLU A 605 1.11 -4.07 11.99
C GLU A 605 -0.22 -3.90 12.76
N THR A 606 -1.33 -4.22 12.12
CA THR A 606 -2.67 -4.15 12.74
C THR A 606 -2.81 -5.15 13.88
N MET A 607 -2.32 -6.37 13.69
CA MET A 607 -2.29 -7.40 14.75
C MET A 607 -1.39 -7.00 15.93
N GLY A 608 -0.25 -6.38 15.68
CA GLY A 608 0.60 -5.84 16.76
C GLY A 608 -0.14 -4.81 17.60
N ARG A 609 -0.85 -3.87 16.97
CA ARG A 609 -1.70 -2.91 17.67
C ARG A 609 -2.83 -3.60 18.42
N TYR A 610 -3.47 -4.58 17.82
CA TYR A 610 -4.52 -5.37 18.46
C TYR A 610 -4.01 -6.11 19.72
N ARG A 611 -2.86 -6.78 19.66
CA ARG A 611 -2.24 -7.46 20.81
C ARG A 611 -2.03 -6.51 21.99
N TRP A 612 -1.52 -5.31 21.70
CA TRP A 612 -1.29 -4.31 22.73
C TRP A 612 -2.60 -3.81 23.34
N GLU A 613 -3.55 -3.41 22.51
CA GLU A 613 -4.80 -2.80 22.99
C GLU A 613 -5.72 -3.79 23.70
N ILE A 614 -5.79 -5.03 23.24
CA ILE A 614 -6.58 -6.04 23.94
C ILE A 614 -5.99 -6.35 25.33
N CYS A 615 -4.67 -6.46 25.46
CA CYS A 615 -4.03 -6.61 26.74
C CYS A 615 -4.28 -5.40 27.66
N ARG A 616 -4.11 -4.19 27.13
CA ARG A 616 -4.40 -2.94 27.85
C ARG A 616 -5.85 -2.88 28.35
N LYS A 617 -6.82 -3.27 27.51
CA LYS A 617 -8.25 -3.29 27.86
C LYS A 617 -8.57 -4.33 28.94
N ILE A 618 -7.98 -5.51 28.84
CA ILE A 618 -8.17 -6.59 29.83
C ILE A 618 -7.61 -6.19 31.19
N GLN A 619 -6.44 -5.59 31.23
CA GLN A 619 -5.76 -5.16 32.46
C GLN A 619 -6.36 -3.87 33.05
N GLY A 620 -7.11 -3.10 32.27
CA GLY A 620 -7.77 -1.86 32.70
C GLY A 620 -6.78 -0.87 33.31
N VAL A 621 -7.02 -0.41 34.53
CA VAL A 621 -6.16 0.60 35.19
C VAL A 621 -4.76 0.08 35.55
N HIS A 622 -4.55 -1.21 35.54
CA HIS A 622 -3.26 -1.85 35.88
C HIS A 622 -2.43 -2.23 34.64
N TRP A 623 -2.82 -1.80 33.46
CA TRP A 623 -2.20 -2.19 32.20
C TRP A 623 -0.69 -1.93 32.10
N ASN A 624 -0.17 -0.99 32.83
CA ASN A 624 1.26 -0.63 32.90
C ASN A 624 1.86 -0.77 34.31
N ASP A 625 1.17 -1.45 35.22
CA ASP A 625 1.69 -1.70 36.56
C ASP A 625 2.75 -2.80 36.50
N ILE A 626 3.98 -2.46 36.85
CA ILE A 626 5.15 -3.37 36.80
C ILE A 626 5.01 -4.59 37.72
N ARG A 627 4.06 -4.60 38.64
CA ARG A 627 3.75 -5.74 39.49
C ARG A 627 2.87 -6.78 38.82
N GLU A 628 2.21 -6.40 37.75
CA GLU A 628 1.37 -7.29 36.98
C GLU A 628 2.18 -8.06 35.92
N LYS A 629 1.84 -9.34 35.72
CA LYS A 629 2.43 -10.17 34.68
C LYS A 629 1.55 -10.12 33.42
N SER A 630 1.75 -9.10 32.61
CA SER A 630 1.05 -8.94 31.36
C SER A 630 1.98 -8.39 30.28
N LEU A 631 1.62 -8.58 29.01
CA LEU A 631 2.39 -8.07 27.89
C LEU A 631 2.70 -6.57 28.03
N THR A 632 1.68 -5.77 28.29
CA THR A 632 1.83 -4.32 28.37
C THR A 632 2.62 -3.87 29.59
N ALA A 633 2.42 -4.51 30.73
CA ALA A 633 3.14 -4.17 31.95
C ALA A 633 4.63 -4.50 31.86
N GLU A 634 4.98 -5.72 31.42
CA GLU A 634 6.39 -6.13 31.27
C GLU A 634 7.10 -5.34 30.16
N TYR A 635 6.39 -5.01 29.09
CA TYR A 635 6.96 -4.20 28.02
C TYR A 635 7.15 -2.74 28.45
N CYS A 636 6.24 -2.17 29.24
CA CYS A 636 6.40 -0.85 29.84
C CYS A 636 7.57 -0.80 30.81
N ASP A 637 7.72 -1.82 31.67
CA ASP A 637 8.88 -1.94 32.59
C ASP A 637 10.20 -1.97 31.81
N TYR A 638 10.26 -2.82 30.79
CA TYR A 638 11.42 -2.92 29.90
C TYR A 638 11.76 -1.57 29.25
N MET A 639 10.77 -0.84 28.68
CA MET A 639 10.98 0.46 28.05
C MET A 639 11.36 1.56 29.02
N GLN A 640 10.79 1.55 30.22
CA GLN A 640 11.03 2.58 31.22
C GLN A 640 12.41 2.43 31.87
N PHE A 641 12.84 1.18 32.14
CA PHE A 641 14.06 0.90 32.89
C PHE A 641 15.21 0.29 32.08
N TYR A 642 15.15 0.36 30.72
CA TYR A 642 16.16 -0.24 29.84
C TYR A 642 17.60 0.16 30.17
N ARG A 643 17.84 1.39 30.63
CA ARG A 643 19.19 1.87 30.98
C ARG A 643 19.79 1.11 32.13
N LYS A 644 18.98 0.66 33.08
CA LYS A 644 19.38 -0.10 34.27
C LYS A 644 19.38 -1.62 34.04
N ASN A 645 18.86 -2.07 32.91
CA ASN A 645 18.77 -3.50 32.61
C ASN A 645 20.15 -4.06 32.27
N PHE A 646 20.59 -5.07 33.04
CA PHE A 646 21.91 -5.72 32.89
C PHE A 646 21.95 -6.73 31.75
N GLU A 647 20.80 -7.20 31.26
CA GLU A 647 20.71 -8.15 30.15
C GLU A 647 20.87 -7.47 28.79
N LEU A 648 20.83 -6.14 28.76
CA LEU A 648 20.98 -5.36 27.53
C LEU A 648 22.43 -4.90 27.37
N SER A 649 23.00 -5.16 26.20
CA SER A 649 24.28 -4.60 25.80
C SER A 649 24.19 -3.07 25.62
N ALA A 650 25.32 -2.39 25.57
CA ALA A 650 25.38 -0.95 25.34
C ALA A 650 24.72 -0.58 23.98
N ASP A 651 25.00 -1.36 22.93
CA ASP A 651 24.41 -1.19 21.60
C ASP A 651 22.89 -1.38 21.62
N ALA A 652 22.38 -2.44 22.28
CA ALA A 652 20.95 -2.64 22.43
C ALA A 652 20.24 -1.48 23.16
N LYS A 653 20.90 -0.88 24.16
CA LYS A 653 20.38 0.29 24.87
C LYS A 653 20.32 1.52 23.97
N GLU A 654 21.30 1.74 23.11
CA GLU A 654 21.33 2.86 22.19
C GLU A 654 20.28 2.67 21.07
N LYS A 655 20.17 1.46 20.48
CA LYS A 655 19.11 1.14 19.52
C LYS A 655 17.71 1.38 20.09
N LEU A 656 17.48 0.97 21.34
CA LEU A 656 16.19 1.20 21.99
C LEU A 656 15.92 2.68 22.28
N LYS A 657 16.94 3.44 22.69
CA LYS A 657 16.83 4.90 22.85
C LYS A 657 16.41 5.57 21.55
N ASN A 658 17.01 5.18 20.43
CA ASN A 658 16.68 5.71 19.11
C ASN A 658 15.27 5.29 18.67
N ALA A 659 14.85 4.05 18.94
CA ALA A 659 13.49 3.59 18.68
C ALA A 659 12.44 4.38 19.47
N LEU A 660 12.69 4.60 20.77
CA LEU A 660 11.82 5.43 21.61
C LEU A 660 11.74 6.88 21.14
N PHE A 661 12.86 7.45 20.72
CA PHE A 661 12.88 8.80 20.18
C PHE A 661 12.04 8.93 18.88
N ARG A 662 12.22 7.98 17.93
CA ARG A 662 11.44 7.94 16.67
C ARG A 662 9.94 7.75 16.94
N ALA A 663 9.60 6.90 17.91
CA ALA A 663 8.22 6.67 18.31
C ALA A 663 7.65 7.78 19.24
N LYS A 664 8.36 8.87 19.48
CA LYS A 664 7.96 9.95 20.40
C LYS A 664 7.57 9.43 21.79
N ASN A 665 8.32 8.45 22.29
CA ASN A 665 8.07 7.71 23.54
C ASN A 665 6.71 6.97 23.58
N ASN A 666 6.14 6.64 22.44
CA ASN A 666 4.97 5.78 22.37
C ASN A 666 5.40 4.31 22.42
N TYR A 667 5.26 3.67 23.57
CA TYR A 667 5.68 2.29 23.80
C TYR A 667 4.94 1.29 22.91
N ARG A 668 3.66 1.55 22.60
CA ARG A 668 2.89 0.73 21.67
C ARG A 668 3.54 0.66 20.29
N GLU A 669 3.96 1.80 19.73
CA GLU A 669 4.57 1.81 18.40
C GLU A 669 5.94 1.11 18.38
N VAL A 670 6.70 1.17 19.48
CA VAL A 670 7.93 0.38 19.60
C VAL A 670 7.61 -1.12 19.66
N PHE A 671 6.60 -1.50 20.46
CA PHE A 671 6.14 -2.89 20.51
C PHE A 671 5.67 -3.40 19.15
N VAL A 672 4.88 -2.61 18.42
CA VAL A 672 4.38 -2.99 17.08
C VAL A 672 5.54 -3.27 16.13
N LYS A 673 6.60 -2.45 16.18
CA LYS A 673 7.80 -2.68 15.36
C LYS A 673 8.55 -3.94 15.77
N ASP A 674 8.68 -4.20 17.07
CA ASP A 674 9.28 -5.43 17.56
C ASP A 674 8.42 -6.66 17.23
N TYR A 675 7.08 -6.54 17.25
CA TYR A 675 6.18 -7.59 16.81
C TYR A 675 6.31 -7.89 15.31
N GLN A 676 6.46 -6.85 14.46
CA GLN A 676 6.78 -7.05 13.04
C GLN A 676 8.09 -7.82 12.86
N ASN A 677 9.14 -7.45 13.60
CA ASN A 677 10.41 -8.18 13.56
C ASN A 677 10.24 -9.63 14.06
N TRP A 678 9.41 -9.85 15.08
CA TRP A 678 9.09 -11.16 15.61
C TRP A 678 8.46 -12.09 14.56
N ILE A 679 7.43 -11.59 13.88
CA ILE A 679 6.70 -12.36 12.86
C ILE A 679 7.54 -12.56 11.58
N LYS A 680 8.22 -11.51 11.08
CA LYS A 680 8.88 -11.57 9.77
C LYS A 680 10.27 -12.17 9.79
N TYR A 681 11.04 -11.97 10.86
CA TYR A 681 12.45 -12.29 10.90
C TYR A 681 12.80 -13.34 11.98
N GLU A 682 12.39 -13.12 13.21
CA GLU A 682 12.72 -14.04 14.31
C GLU A 682 12.09 -15.43 14.10
N SER A 683 10.92 -15.50 13.52
CA SER A 683 10.27 -16.76 13.09
C SER A 683 11.10 -17.57 12.10
N ARG A 684 11.95 -16.91 11.33
CA ARG A 684 12.85 -17.54 10.35
C ARG A 684 14.28 -17.74 10.89
N GLY A 685 14.49 -17.54 12.21
CA GLY A 685 15.79 -17.66 12.86
C GLY A 685 16.75 -16.47 12.65
N SER A 686 16.25 -15.36 12.06
CA SER A 686 17.04 -14.12 11.89
C SER A 686 16.92 -13.20 13.08
N TYR A 687 18.05 -12.89 13.74
CA TYR A 687 18.07 -12.10 14.98
C TYR A 687 17.89 -10.61 14.70
N ARG A 688 16.74 -10.06 15.03
CA ARG A 688 16.46 -8.62 14.95
C ARG A 688 16.17 -8.00 16.32
N LEU A 689 15.78 -8.81 17.28
CA LEU A 689 15.39 -8.38 18.63
C LEU A 689 16.50 -8.63 19.63
N ASN A 690 16.53 -7.81 20.69
CA ASN A 690 17.39 -8.09 21.83
C ASN A 690 16.80 -9.21 22.72
N LYS A 691 17.62 -9.72 23.64
CA LYS A 691 17.24 -10.84 24.50
C LYS A 691 15.97 -10.59 25.31
N VAL A 692 15.78 -9.36 25.83
CA VAL A 692 14.66 -9.02 26.72
C VAL A 692 13.34 -8.94 25.92
N SER A 693 13.32 -8.20 24.82
CA SER A 693 12.11 -8.14 23.98
C SER A 693 11.72 -9.52 23.43
N ARG A 694 12.70 -10.34 23.05
CA ARG A 694 12.47 -11.72 22.61
C ARG A 694 11.85 -12.59 23.71
N GLN A 695 12.28 -12.44 24.98
CA GLN A 695 11.71 -13.17 26.11
C GLN A 695 10.26 -12.78 26.37
N ILE A 696 9.95 -11.47 26.32
CA ILE A 696 8.58 -10.97 26.49
C ILE A 696 7.68 -11.49 25.37
N LEU A 697 8.14 -11.37 24.11
CA LEU A 697 7.36 -11.83 22.95
C LEU A 697 7.13 -13.34 22.97
N MET A 698 8.13 -14.17 23.33
CA MET A 698 7.92 -15.62 23.47
C MET A 698 6.92 -15.95 24.57
N THR A 699 6.86 -15.15 25.62
CA THR A 699 5.93 -15.38 26.74
C THR A 699 4.49 -15.06 26.35
N TYR A 700 4.27 -13.97 25.64
CA TYR A 700 2.93 -13.44 25.36
C TYR A 700 2.46 -13.59 23.91
N CYS A 701 3.39 -13.79 22.97
CA CYS A 701 3.14 -14.01 21.54
C CYS A 701 3.92 -15.25 21.08
N PRO A 702 3.69 -16.43 21.69
CA PRO A 702 4.52 -17.60 21.47
C PRO A 702 4.42 -18.11 20.04
N PHE A 703 5.54 -18.61 19.53
CA PHE A 703 5.56 -19.34 18.28
C PHE A 703 4.77 -20.66 18.37
N SER A 704 4.20 -21.06 17.23
CA SER A 704 3.55 -22.37 17.12
C SER A 704 4.51 -23.51 17.49
N LYS A 705 3.96 -24.64 17.86
CA LYS A 705 4.74 -25.82 18.27
C LYS A 705 5.67 -26.31 17.16
N GLU A 706 5.20 -26.28 15.93
CA GLU A 706 5.95 -26.65 14.73
C GLU A 706 7.19 -25.77 14.60
N LEU A 707 6.97 -24.47 14.61
CA LEU A 707 8.05 -23.48 14.49
C LEU A 707 9.02 -23.54 15.67
N ARG A 708 8.53 -23.74 16.92
CA ARG A 708 9.40 -23.94 18.07
C ARG A 708 10.31 -25.17 17.90
N ASN A 709 9.79 -26.26 17.32
CA ASN A 709 10.58 -27.46 17.06
C ASN A 709 11.66 -27.23 16.00
N GLU A 710 11.38 -26.49 14.95
CA GLU A 710 12.35 -26.07 13.93
C GLU A 710 13.46 -25.20 14.54
N LEU A 711 13.10 -24.22 15.36
CA LEU A 711 14.04 -23.30 15.98
C LEU A 711 14.86 -23.93 17.12
N LYS A 712 14.52 -25.14 17.65
CA LYS A 712 15.30 -25.85 18.68
C LYS A 712 16.72 -26.18 18.24
N ALA A 713 16.97 -26.33 16.96
CA ALA A 713 18.32 -26.54 16.43
C ALA A 713 19.23 -25.30 16.60
N ASN A 714 18.63 -24.11 16.76
CA ASN A 714 19.37 -22.87 16.90
C ASN A 714 19.71 -22.57 18.37
N PRO A 715 21.00 -22.52 18.76
CA PRO A 715 21.42 -22.33 20.16
C PRO A 715 20.84 -21.10 20.85
N MET A 716 20.59 -20.03 20.09
CA MET A 716 20.07 -18.78 20.65
C MET A 716 18.63 -18.89 21.15
N TYR A 717 17.85 -19.81 20.59
CA TYR A 717 16.46 -20.02 21.00
C TYR A 717 16.29 -21.12 22.03
N GLN A 718 17.27 -22.03 22.23
CA GLN A 718 17.13 -23.21 23.07
C GLN A 718 16.70 -22.90 24.51
N GLU A 719 17.35 -21.92 25.15
CA GLU A 719 17.00 -21.55 26.53
C GLU A 719 15.59 -21.01 26.64
N LEU A 720 15.22 -20.15 25.68
CA LEU A 720 13.93 -19.50 25.60
C LEU A 720 12.80 -20.52 25.37
N LEU A 721 12.97 -21.40 24.38
CA LEU A 721 12.02 -22.45 24.06
C LEU A 721 11.84 -23.46 25.19
N ASN A 722 12.94 -23.87 25.84
CA ASN A 722 12.87 -24.79 26.99
C ASN A 722 12.09 -24.16 28.15
N ARG A 723 12.28 -22.87 28.44
CA ARG A 723 11.49 -22.16 29.45
C ARG A 723 10.00 -22.16 29.13
N TYR A 724 9.65 -21.86 27.90
CA TYR A 724 8.26 -21.85 27.44
C TYR A 724 7.64 -23.26 27.57
N ASP A 725 8.29 -24.30 27.06
CA ASP A 725 7.82 -25.68 27.12
C ASP A 725 7.57 -26.18 28.54
N ILE A 726 8.45 -25.78 29.47
CA ILE A 726 8.28 -26.09 30.91
C ILE A 726 7.05 -25.39 31.47
N GLN A 727 6.86 -24.11 31.14
CA GLN A 727 5.72 -23.33 31.64
C GLN A 727 4.39 -23.86 31.06
N SER A 728 4.35 -24.14 29.76
CA SER A 728 3.20 -24.73 29.07
C SER A 728 2.82 -26.08 29.70
N SER A 729 3.81 -26.98 29.93
CA SER A 729 3.57 -28.27 30.55
C SER A 729 3.00 -28.16 31.99
N ARG A 730 3.42 -27.14 32.75
CA ARG A 730 2.85 -26.86 34.09
C ARG A 730 1.40 -26.39 33.99
N SER A 731 1.07 -25.52 33.00
CA SER A 731 -0.28 -25.04 32.76
C SER A 731 -1.21 -26.18 32.35
N VAL A 732 -0.79 -27.07 31.45
CA VAL A 732 -1.54 -28.27 31.06
C VAL A 732 -1.86 -29.14 32.26
N LYS A 733 -0.87 -29.43 33.15
CA LYS A 733 -1.07 -30.23 34.35
C LYS A 733 -2.08 -29.59 35.31
N ARG A 734 -2.01 -28.25 35.49
CA ARG A 734 -2.96 -27.49 36.31
C ARG A 734 -4.39 -27.61 35.77
N ILE A 735 -4.56 -27.37 34.48
CA ILE A 735 -5.87 -27.39 33.79
C ILE A 735 -6.48 -28.79 33.86
N LEU A 736 -5.69 -29.83 33.57
CA LEU A 736 -6.18 -31.22 33.65
C LEU A 736 -6.67 -31.55 35.06
N ALA A 737 -5.95 -31.10 36.11
CA ALA A 737 -6.36 -31.31 37.50
C ALA A 737 -7.69 -30.59 37.84
N VAL A 738 -7.91 -29.39 37.29
CA VAL A 738 -9.20 -28.66 37.42
C VAL A 738 -10.31 -29.39 36.69
N TYR A 739 -10.07 -29.84 35.44
CA TYR A 739 -11.05 -30.53 34.62
C TYR A 739 -11.42 -31.93 35.17
N ASP A 740 -10.47 -32.63 35.80
CA ASP A 740 -10.74 -33.90 36.49
C ASP A 740 -11.66 -33.71 37.70
N LYS A 741 -11.48 -32.60 38.44
CA LYS A 741 -12.40 -32.26 39.55
C LYS A 741 -13.80 -31.93 39.02
N TYR A 742 -13.86 -31.13 37.93
CA TYR A 742 -15.11 -30.75 37.30
C TYR A 742 -15.87 -31.97 36.79
N LYS A 743 -15.21 -32.91 36.09
CA LYS A 743 -15.83 -34.17 35.66
C LYS A 743 -16.34 -35.00 36.78
N ARG A 744 -15.61 -35.11 37.94
CA ARG A 744 -16.04 -35.85 39.14
C ARG A 744 -17.28 -35.21 39.78
N ALA A 745 -17.46 -33.91 39.62
CA ALA A 745 -18.63 -33.19 40.07
C ALA A 745 -19.84 -33.28 39.05
N GLY A 746 -19.72 -34.10 38.01
CA GLY A 746 -20.74 -34.27 37.00
C GLY A 746 -20.73 -33.23 35.89
N GLY A 747 -19.64 -32.51 35.75
CA GLY A 747 -19.42 -31.55 34.61
C GLY A 747 -18.98 -32.25 33.33
N GLU A 748 -19.45 -31.74 32.18
CA GLU A 748 -19.00 -32.16 30.88
C GLU A 748 -18.12 -31.09 30.24
N LEU A 749 -17.00 -31.49 29.63
CA LEU A 749 -16.14 -30.55 28.91
C LEU A 749 -16.83 -30.12 27.63
N ASN A 750 -17.30 -28.88 27.62
CA ASN A 750 -17.79 -28.24 26.40
C ASN A 750 -16.62 -27.89 25.46
N GLN A 751 -16.93 -27.34 24.28
CA GLN A 751 -15.91 -27.01 23.27
C GLN A 751 -14.93 -25.97 23.83
N ASP A 752 -15.40 -24.92 24.51
CA ASP A 752 -14.56 -23.85 25.05
C ASP A 752 -13.47 -24.40 26.02
N LEU A 753 -13.84 -25.37 26.87
CA LEU A 753 -12.89 -26.00 27.79
C LEU A 753 -11.87 -26.91 27.07
N ARG A 754 -12.29 -27.56 26.00
CA ARG A 754 -11.38 -28.35 25.13
C ARG A 754 -10.41 -27.46 24.40
N ASP A 755 -10.88 -26.36 23.84
CA ASP A 755 -10.05 -25.38 23.10
C ASP A 755 -9.06 -24.70 24.04
N ASN A 756 -9.46 -24.41 25.28
CA ASN A 756 -8.55 -23.92 26.31
C ASN A 756 -7.41 -24.92 26.60
N LEU A 757 -7.70 -26.23 26.68
CA LEU A 757 -6.68 -27.24 26.88
C LEU A 757 -5.75 -27.33 25.64
N LEU A 758 -6.33 -27.27 24.44
CA LEU A 758 -5.59 -27.28 23.18
C LEU A 758 -4.62 -26.10 23.10
N TYR A 759 -5.06 -24.89 23.48
CA TYR A 759 -4.20 -23.71 23.51
C TYR A 759 -2.87 -23.94 24.25
N TYR A 760 -2.91 -24.58 25.43
CA TYR A 760 -1.70 -24.87 26.20
C TYR A 760 -0.90 -26.06 25.69
N GLN A 761 -1.44 -26.85 24.76
CA GLN A 761 -0.75 -27.97 24.09
C GLN A 761 -0.08 -27.55 22.77
N LEU A 762 -0.59 -26.47 22.17
CA LEU A 762 0.02 -25.81 21.01
C LEU A 762 1.30 -25.06 21.41
#